data_ddfe1478c91b5cf6b1dceef080a62e9c
#
_entry.id   ddfe1478c91b5cf6b1dceef080a62e9c
#
_cell.length_a   1.000
_cell.length_b   1.000
_cell.length_c   1.000
_cell.angle_alpha   90.00
_cell.angle_beta   90.00
_cell.angle_gamma   90.00
#
_symmetry.space_group_name_H-M   'P 1'
#
loop_
_entity.id
_entity.type
_entity.pdbx_description
1 polymer ?
#
loop_
_entity_poly.entity_id
_entity_poly.type
_entity_poly.pdbx_seq_one_letter_code
_entity_poly.pdbx_strand_id
1 'polypeptide(L)'
;MAKKNSIKDTEQTLSLFGKIRAIFKNETIHFVIGLILVIFSVYLLLAFSSFFFTGAADQSIIDSGSAQELASTNNGVKNYAGSRGAQLASYLINDCFGISSFFILVFLAVAGLKLMRVRVVRLWKWFIGCSLLLVWFSVFFGFAFVEQYKDSFLYLGGMHGYNVSNWLVSQVGVPGVWMILLVTAICFLIYVSARTVIWLRRLFSLSFLKRKQKEEEEKGETPEEFTDSWTAKGKKKPTSVPDVAEADTKEEETPIEVPEPVMEPENEITLDLGGITEPQPAKPSGEEVSMIIETPVSDPAPSLHEKPVAVEPTFEIEAAEEDDEYKGPEKEPYNPRLDLENYRYPTVDLMKHYDNAEPTIDMAEQNANKDKIINTLRSFGIEISTIKATVGPTVTLYEITPEQGVRISKIRGLEDDIALSLSALGIRIIAPIPGKGTIGIEVPNSNPKIVSGQSIIGSKKFQESTYDLPVALGKTITNEVFMVDLCKMPHMLVAGATGQGKSVGLNAIITSLLYKKHPAELKFVLVDPKKVEFSIYSVIEHHFLAKLPDGEDAIITDVTKVVQTLNSICIEMDTRYDLLKAAHVRNIKEYNEKFINRQLNPEKGHKFMPYIVVVIDEFGDLIMTAGKEVELPIARIAQLARAVGIHMIIATQRPTTNIITGTIKANFPARIAFRVSAMIDSRTILDRPGANQLIGRGDMLFLQGADPVRVQCAFIDTPEVAEITKFIAKQQGYPTAFYLPEYVSEDGGGDLGDVDMGRLDPLFEDAARLIVIHQQGSTSLIQRKFAIGYNRAGRLMDQLEKAGIVGPAQGSKAREVLCVDENDLQMRLNNLL
;
A
#
# COMPACT_ATOMS: atom_id res chain seq x y z
N MET A 1 50.67 58.20 39.91
CA MET A 1 49.68 57.25 40.28
C MET A 1 48.74 57.07 39.10
N ALA A 2 48.91 56.01 38.29
CA ALA A 2 48.16 55.71 37.10
C ALA A 2 47.11 54.63 37.40
N LYS A 3 45.86 54.93 37.13
CA LYS A 3 44.74 54.04 37.33
C LYS A 3 44.60 53.11 36.07
N LYS A 4 44.85 51.85 36.26
CA LYS A 4 44.74 50.80 35.26
C LYS A 4 43.24 50.52 35.00
N ASN A 5 42.70 50.88 33.85
CA ASN A 5 41.39 50.46 33.41
C ASN A 5 41.48 49.07 32.76
N SER A 6 40.91 48.07 33.43
CA SER A 6 40.69 46.77 32.85
C SER A 6 39.44 46.80 31.98
N ILE A 7 39.61 46.65 30.68
CA ILE A 7 38.53 46.41 29.75
C ILE A 7 38.14 44.92 29.93
N LYS A 8 36.98 44.71 30.50
CA LYS A 8 36.33 43.40 30.49
C LYS A 8 35.65 43.22 29.12
N ASP A 9 36.21 42.35 28.30
CA ASP A 9 35.56 41.88 27.12
C ASP A 9 34.36 41.02 27.54
N THR A 10 33.17 41.61 27.40
CA THR A 10 31.90 40.88 27.56
C THR A 10 31.58 40.28 26.20
N GLU A 11 31.98 39.06 25.96
CA GLU A 11 31.43 38.23 24.88
C GLU A 11 29.94 38.02 25.15
N GLN A 12 29.12 38.82 24.52
CA GLN A 12 27.67 38.58 24.41
C GLN A 12 27.49 37.36 23.51
N THR A 13 27.15 36.24 24.09
CA THR A 13 26.61 35.09 23.36
C THR A 13 25.28 35.50 22.73
N LEU A 14 25.36 36.01 21.50
CA LEU A 14 24.17 36.23 20.66
C LEU A 14 23.43 34.89 20.56
N SER A 15 22.16 34.87 21.00
CA SER A 15 21.28 33.73 20.82
C SER A 15 21.29 33.27 19.35
N LEU A 16 21.10 32.00 19.08
CA LEU A 16 21.07 31.44 17.72
C LEU A 16 20.15 32.25 16.78
N PHE A 17 19.01 32.72 17.30
CA PHE A 17 18.09 33.66 16.62
C PHE A 17 18.70 35.01 16.27
N GLY A 18 19.57 35.56 17.12
CA GLY A 18 20.28 36.82 16.84
C GLY A 18 21.31 36.66 15.75
N LYS A 19 22.06 35.58 15.70
CA LYS A 19 23.02 35.26 14.62
C LYS A 19 22.29 35.03 13.29
N ILE A 20 21.18 34.27 13.27
CA ILE A 20 20.33 34.07 12.08
C ILE A 20 19.78 35.43 11.56
N ARG A 21 19.26 36.26 12.43
CA ARG A 21 18.74 37.63 12.07
C ARG A 21 19.81 38.54 11.50
N ALA A 22 21.05 38.45 11.98
CA ALA A 22 22.20 39.21 11.45
C ALA A 22 22.63 38.76 10.05
N ILE A 23 22.59 37.43 9.80
CA ILE A 23 22.82 36.83 8.48
C ILE A 23 21.76 37.31 7.48
N PHE A 24 20.49 37.36 7.86
CA PHE A 24 19.39 37.85 6.99
C PHE A 24 19.37 39.37 6.79
N LYS A 25 20.27 40.16 7.41
CA LYS A 25 20.41 41.59 7.12
C LYS A 25 21.52 41.93 6.14
N ASN A 26 22.36 40.97 5.78
CA ASN A 26 23.50 41.18 4.90
C ASN A 26 23.07 41.23 3.42
N GLU A 27 23.32 42.34 2.71
CA GLU A 27 22.93 42.53 1.32
C GLU A 27 23.56 41.53 0.35
N THR A 28 24.79 41.15 0.60
CA THR A 28 25.54 40.18 -0.21
C THR A 28 24.88 38.79 -0.13
N ILE A 29 24.43 38.43 1.08
CA ILE A 29 23.74 37.15 1.29
C ILE A 29 22.37 37.13 0.57
N HIS A 30 21.64 38.24 0.62
CA HIS A 30 20.38 38.41 -0.12
C HIS A 30 20.60 38.26 -1.63
N PHE A 31 21.63 38.86 -2.17
CA PHE A 31 21.95 38.77 -3.59
C PHE A 31 22.30 37.33 -3.98
N VAL A 32 23.16 36.65 -3.20
CA VAL A 32 23.54 35.24 -3.45
C VAL A 32 22.32 34.31 -3.38
N ILE A 33 21.48 34.44 -2.33
CA ILE A 33 20.24 33.65 -2.21
C ILE A 33 19.30 33.95 -3.39
N GLY A 34 19.16 35.22 -3.77
CA GLY A 34 18.35 35.60 -4.92
C GLY A 34 18.84 34.97 -6.23
N LEU A 35 20.16 34.95 -6.45
CA LEU A 35 20.78 34.34 -7.62
C LEU A 35 20.55 32.82 -7.63
N ILE A 36 20.71 32.13 -6.48
CA ILE A 36 20.45 30.72 -6.35
C ILE A 36 18.98 30.41 -6.69
N LEU A 37 18.01 31.21 -6.20
CA LEU A 37 16.59 31.01 -6.51
C LEU A 37 16.28 31.17 -8.00
N VAL A 38 16.90 32.13 -8.68
CA VAL A 38 16.72 32.32 -10.13
C VAL A 38 17.32 31.15 -10.89
N ILE A 39 18.55 30.72 -10.56
CA ILE A 39 19.20 29.57 -11.19
C ILE A 39 18.36 28.31 -10.96
N PHE A 40 17.87 28.10 -9.75
CA PHE A 40 17.00 26.94 -9.42
C PHE A 40 15.67 27.00 -10.19
N SER A 41 15.08 28.18 -10.38
CA SER A 41 13.87 28.33 -11.21
C SER A 41 14.15 27.96 -12.68
N VAL A 42 15.30 28.34 -13.24
CA VAL A 42 15.71 27.94 -14.59
C VAL A 42 15.98 26.45 -14.68
N TYR A 43 16.63 25.86 -13.67
CA TYR A 43 16.84 24.41 -13.59
C TYR A 43 15.50 23.66 -13.60
N LEU A 44 14.52 24.09 -12.77
CA LEU A 44 13.19 23.50 -12.77
C LEU A 44 12.46 23.70 -14.11
N LEU A 45 12.64 24.84 -14.76
CA LEU A 45 12.05 25.08 -16.08
C LEU A 45 12.56 24.07 -17.11
N LEU A 46 13.86 23.78 -17.12
CA LEU A 46 14.45 22.77 -17.99
C LEU A 46 13.95 21.37 -17.64
N ALA A 47 13.87 21.04 -16.32
CA ALA A 47 13.36 19.76 -15.87
C ALA A 47 11.91 19.52 -16.30
N PHE A 48 11.03 20.51 -16.09
CA PHE A 48 9.62 20.43 -16.45
C PHE A 48 9.41 20.39 -17.96
N SER A 49 10.12 21.22 -18.72
CA SER A 49 10.01 21.21 -20.18
C SER A 49 10.48 19.88 -20.77
N SER A 50 11.57 19.30 -20.26
CA SER A 50 12.05 18.00 -20.68
C SER A 50 11.07 16.89 -20.33
N PHE A 51 10.40 16.96 -19.17
CA PHE A 51 9.48 15.95 -18.69
C PHE A 51 8.30 15.70 -19.64
N PHE A 52 7.84 16.70 -20.38
CA PHE A 52 6.77 16.50 -21.38
C PHE A 52 7.19 15.59 -22.55
N PHE A 53 8.48 15.52 -22.85
CA PHE A 53 9.01 14.71 -23.95
C PHE A 53 9.65 13.40 -23.50
N THR A 54 10.25 13.39 -22.30
CA THR A 54 11.01 12.24 -21.78
C THR A 54 10.29 11.49 -20.65
N GLY A 55 9.26 12.08 -20.06
CA GLY A 55 8.62 11.60 -18.84
C GLY A 55 8.08 10.17 -18.93
N ALA A 56 7.53 9.77 -20.08
CA ALA A 56 7.03 8.40 -20.27
C ALA A 56 8.14 7.34 -20.19
N ALA A 57 9.34 7.67 -20.72
CA ALA A 57 10.49 6.77 -20.67
C ALA A 57 11.19 6.81 -19.30
N ASP A 58 11.22 7.98 -18.66
CA ASP A 58 11.92 8.20 -17.39
C ASP A 58 11.11 7.71 -16.19
N GLN A 59 9.76 7.71 -16.26
CA GLN A 59 8.88 7.34 -15.16
C GLN A 59 9.11 5.90 -14.70
N SER A 60 9.26 4.95 -15.63
CA SER A 60 9.52 3.55 -15.28
C SER A 60 10.86 3.36 -14.56
N ILE A 61 11.84 4.19 -14.87
CA ILE A 61 13.18 4.18 -14.26
C ILE A 61 13.14 4.86 -12.89
N ILE A 62 12.38 5.95 -12.76
CA ILE A 62 12.23 6.68 -11.49
C ILE A 62 11.44 5.86 -10.47
N ASP A 63 10.36 5.19 -10.90
CA ASP A 63 9.48 4.41 -10.03
C ASP A 63 10.10 3.08 -9.57
N SER A 64 11.00 2.50 -10.37
CA SER A 64 11.66 1.21 -10.08
C SER A 64 13.09 1.31 -9.55
N GLY A 65 13.76 2.45 -9.75
CA GLY A 65 15.18 2.64 -9.41
C GLY A 65 15.40 2.91 -7.91
N SER A 66 16.36 2.22 -7.30
CA SER A 66 16.84 2.57 -5.96
C SER A 66 17.55 3.92 -5.95
N ALA A 67 17.61 4.59 -4.78
CA ALA A 67 18.29 5.89 -4.64
C ALA A 67 19.78 5.83 -5.06
N GLN A 68 20.42 4.67 -4.96
CA GLN A 68 21.81 4.43 -5.37
C GLN A 68 21.94 4.26 -6.90
N GLU A 69 21.01 3.57 -7.54
CA GLU A 69 20.96 3.42 -9.01
C GLU A 69 20.68 4.74 -9.70
N LEU A 70 19.74 5.53 -9.19
CA LEU A 70 19.44 6.89 -9.69
C LEU A 70 20.58 7.89 -9.49
N ALA A 71 21.49 7.63 -8.54
CA ALA A 71 22.70 8.43 -8.32
C ALA A 71 23.89 7.97 -9.19
N SER A 72 23.80 6.84 -9.88
CA SER A 72 24.86 6.33 -10.75
C SER A 72 24.97 7.13 -12.05
N THR A 73 26.15 7.14 -12.65
CA THR A 73 26.43 7.91 -13.88
C THR A 73 25.71 7.32 -15.11
N ASN A 74 25.23 6.08 -15.04
CA ASN A 74 24.58 5.36 -16.13
C ASN A 74 23.16 4.92 -15.77
N ASN A 75 22.36 5.87 -15.27
CA ASN A 75 21.01 5.62 -14.75
C ASN A 75 19.90 5.53 -15.81
N GLY A 76 20.23 5.74 -17.11
CA GLY A 76 19.30 5.64 -18.23
C GLY A 76 18.24 6.74 -18.33
N VAL A 77 18.22 7.73 -17.40
CA VAL A 77 17.26 8.84 -17.39
C VAL A 77 17.58 9.82 -18.53
N LYS A 78 16.58 10.17 -19.33
CA LYS A 78 16.73 11.05 -20.53
C LYS A 78 16.41 12.52 -20.27
N ASN A 79 15.93 12.88 -19.06
CA ASN A 79 15.61 14.26 -18.71
C ASN A 79 16.88 15.15 -18.75
N TYR A 80 16.79 16.31 -19.41
CA TYR A 80 17.92 17.25 -19.56
C TYR A 80 18.45 17.78 -18.21
N ALA A 81 17.63 17.77 -17.16
CA ALA A 81 18.04 18.15 -15.81
C ALA A 81 18.54 16.94 -14.97
N GLY A 82 18.77 15.79 -15.60
CA GLY A 82 19.24 14.55 -14.96
C GLY A 82 18.19 13.88 -14.06
N SER A 83 18.59 12.83 -13.33
CA SER A 83 17.67 12.02 -12.52
C SER A 83 16.96 12.81 -11.41
N ARG A 84 17.64 13.77 -10.77
CA ARG A 84 17.03 14.64 -9.75
C ARG A 84 16.02 15.60 -10.35
N GLY A 85 16.29 16.13 -11.55
CA GLY A 85 15.34 16.96 -12.29
C GLY A 85 14.11 16.18 -12.70
N ALA A 86 14.29 14.96 -13.19
CA ALA A 86 13.20 14.05 -13.54
C ALA A 86 12.31 13.70 -12.34
N GLN A 87 12.91 13.39 -11.18
CA GLN A 87 12.16 13.11 -9.93
C GLN A 87 11.35 14.32 -9.47
N LEU A 88 11.96 15.53 -9.44
CA LEU A 88 11.26 16.76 -9.06
C LEU A 88 10.15 17.12 -10.03
N ALA A 89 10.35 16.90 -11.34
CA ALA A 89 9.34 17.15 -12.35
C ALA A 89 8.17 16.16 -12.21
N SER A 90 8.42 14.86 -12.05
CA SER A 90 7.39 13.86 -11.80
C SER A 90 6.58 14.18 -10.55
N TYR A 91 7.25 14.48 -9.44
CA TYR A 91 6.59 14.81 -8.18
C TYR A 91 5.71 16.07 -8.27
N LEU A 92 6.24 17.19 -8.81
CA LEU A 92 5.48 18.46 -8.86
C LEU A 92 4.40 18.46 -9.93
N ILE A 93 4.60 17.75 -11.07
CA ILE A 93 3.63 17.70 -12.16
C ILE A 93 2.61 16.59 -11.91
N ASN A 94 3.01 15.34 -11.69
CA ASN A 94 2.05 14.24 -11.57
C ASN A 94 1.46 14.12 -10.16
N ASP A 95 2.30 14.13 -9.11
CA ASP A 95 1.83 13.88 -7.75
C ASP A 95 1.23 15.12 -7.09
N CYS A 96 1.65 16.35 -7.53
CA CYS A 96 1.14 17.58 -6.94
C CYS A 96 0.11 18.29 -7.84
N PHE A 97 0.52 19.31 -8.60
CA PHE A 97 -0.39 20.29 -9.17
C PHE A 97 -0.51 20.27 -10.70
N GLY A 98 0.10 19.34 -11.39
CA GLY A 98 0.06 19.28 -12.85
C GLY A 98 0.87 20.38 -13.53
N ILE A 99 0.41 20.77 -14.71
CA ILE A 99 1.02 21.89 -15.46
C ILE A 99 1.01 23.18 -14.65
N SER A 100 0.05 23.37 -13.75
CA SER A 100 0.01 24.59 -12.94
C SER A 100 1.24 24.76 -12.02
N SER A 101 2.07 23.73 -11.82
CA SER A 101 3.35 23.79 -11.10
C SER A 101 4.32 24.84 -11.68
N PHE A 102 4.14 25.24 -12.94
CA PHE A 102 4.91 26.37 -13.53
C PHE A 102 4.71 27.69 -12.79
N PHE A 103 3.61 27.90 -12.08
CA PHE A 103 3.42 29.10 -11.24
C PHE A 103 4.38 29.14 -10.05
N ILE A 104 4.89 27.99 -9.60
CA ILE A 104 5.95 27.90 -8.58
C ILE A 104 7.25 28.51 -9.13
N LEU A 105 7.60 28.18 -10.37
CA LEU A 105 8.80 28.71 -11.03
C LEU A 105 8.71 30.23 -11.17
N VAL A 106 7.56 30.73 -11.61
CA VAL A 106 7.31 32.17 -11.75
C VAL A 106 7.49 32.86 -10.40
N PHE A 107 6.96 32.32 -9.35
CA PHE A 107 7.10 32.88 -8.00
C PHE A 107 8.56 32.84 -7.54
N LEU A 108 9.30 31.75 -7.72
CA LEU A 108 10.71 31.61 -7.35
C LEU A 108 11.59 32.62 -8.11
N ALA A 109 11.36 32.79 -9.42
CA ALA A 109 12.07 33.78 -10.23
C ALA A 109 11.82 35.21 -9.74
N VAL A 110 10.54 35.58 -9.47
CA VAL A 110 10.16 36.91 -8.97
C VAL A 110 10.76 37.15 -7.58
N ALA A 111 10.73 36.14 -6.70
CA ALA A 111 11.34 36.23 -5.37
C ALA A 111 12.84 36.41 -5.45
N GLY A 112 13.51 35.66 -6.32
CA GLY A 112 14.96 35.79 -6.57
C GLY A 112 15.34 37.19 -7.08
N LEU A 113 14.63 37.71 -8.11
CA LEU A 113 14.87 39.04 -8.67
C LEU A 113 14.61 40.14 -7.63
N LYS A 114 13.67 39.98 -6.72
CA LYS A 114 13.45 40.93 -5.63
C LYS A 114 14.59 40.88 -4.62
N LEU A 115 15.06 39.67 -4.22
CA LEU A 115 16.19 39.54 -3.29
C LEU A 115 17.47 40.14 -3.87
N MET A 116 17.67 40.02 -5.18
CA MET A 116 18.77 40.67 -5.92
C MET A 116 18.59 42.18 -6.10
N ARG A 117 17.47 42.77 -5.66
CA ARG A 117 17.10 44.18 -5.85
C ARG A 117 16.98 44.66 -7.29
N VAL A 118 16.84 43.74 -8.27
CA VAL A 118 16.70 44.06 -9.69
C VAL A 118 15.33 44.70 -9.98
N ARG A 119 14.27 44.26 -9.25
CA ARG A 119 12.93 44.87 -9.36
C ARG A 119 12.27 45.06 -8.00
N VAL A 120 11.55 46.18 -7.82
CA VAL A 120 10.77 46.46 -6.61
C VAL A 120 9.35 45.91 -6.81
N VAL A 121 9.10 44.71 -6.36
CA VAL A 121 7.77 44.06 -6.41
C VAL A 121 7.28 43.73 -4.99
N ARG A 122 5.96 43.70 -4.81
CA ARG A 122 5.33 43.29 -3.54
C ARG A 122 5.20 41.77 -3.53
N LEU A 123 6.16 41.03 -2.92
CA LEU A 123 6.21 39.58 -2.90
C LEU A 123 4.89 38.96 -2.43
N TRP A 124 4.25 39.53 -1.41
CA TRP A 124 2.98 38.99 -0.88
C TRP A 124 1.87 38.94 -1.95
N LYS A 125 1.78 39.95 -2.82
CA LYS A 125 0.80 39.92 -3.91
C LYS A 125 1.13 38.88 -4.96
N TRP A 126 2.41 38.68 -5.28
CA TRP A 126 2.84 37.63 -6.19
C TRP A 126 2.66 36.27 -5.61
N PHE A 127 2.93 36.07 -4.31
CA PHE A 127 2.70 34.82 -3.59
C PHE A 127 1.23 34.42 -3.65
N ILE A 128 0.31 35.29 -3.23
CA ILE A 128 -1.13 35.03 -3.27
C ILE A 128 -1.59 34.78 -4.71
N GLY A 129 -1.15 35.61 -5.67
CA GLY A 129 -1.56 35.46 -7.07
C GLY A 129 -1.11 34.13 -7.68
N CYS A 130 0.16 33.78 -7.53
CA CYS A 130 0.69 32.50 -8.03
C CYS A 130 0.04 31.28 -7.32
N SER A 131 -0.20 31.36 -6.00
CA SER A 131 -0.85 30.29 -5.25
C SER A 131 -2.29 30.08 -5.67
N LEU A 132 -3.07 31.15 -5.87
CA LEU A 132 -4.45 31.06 -6.35
C LEU A 132 -4.51 30.49 -7.78
N LEU A 133 -3.62 30.94 -8.68
CA LEU A 133 -3.56 30.42 -10.04
C LEU A 133 -3.14 28.95 -10.06
N LEU A 134 -2.16 28.56 -9.23
CA LEU A 134 -1.68 27.18 -9.10
C LEU A 134 -2.82 26.24 -8.72
N VAL A 135 -3.58 26.57 -7.67
CA VAL A 135 -4.70 25.74 -7.20
C VAL A 135 -5.84 25.76 -8.21
N TRP A 136 -6.21 26.94 -8.72
CA TRP A 136 -7.33 27.08 -9.65
C TRP A 136 -7.10 26.31 -10.96
N PHE A 137 -5.93 26.48 -11.59
CA PHE A 137 -5.59 25.75 -12.82
C PHE A 137 -5.41 24.26 -12.59
N SER A 138 -4.89 23.84 -11.42
CA SER A 138 -4.79 22.42 -11.07
C SER A 138 -6.19 21.79 -11.06
N VAL A 139 -7.17 22.41 -10.38
CA VAL A 139 -8.55 21.91 -10.33
C VAL A 139 -9.22 21.98 -11.70
N PHE A 140 -9.03 23.07 -12.45
CA PHE A 140 -9.57 23.23 -13.79
C PHE A 140 -9.10 22.13 -14.74
N PHE A 141 -7.79 21.89 -14.83
CA PHE A 141 -7.24 20.85 -15.69
C PHE A 141 -7.61 19.44 -15.21
N GLY A 142 -7.65 19.22 -13.90
CA GLY A 142 -8.08 17.95 -13.31
C GLY A 142 -9.56 17.65 -13.58
N PHE A 143 -10.40 18.68 -13.77
CA PHE A 143 -11.81 18.54 -14.08
C PHE A 143 -12.08 18.47 -15.59
N ALA A 144 -11.51 19.39 -16.38
CA ALA A 144 -11.84 19.54 -17.79
C ALA A 144 -11.23 18.47 -18.70
N PHE A 145 -10.07 17.91 -18.33
CA PHE A 145 -9.28 17.02 -19.18
C PHE A 145 -9.05 15.61 -18.61
N VAL A 146 -9.72 15.24 -17.52
CA VAL A 146 -9.52 13.96 -16.85
C VAL A 146 -9.76 12.77 -17.78
N GLU A 147 -10.77 12.83 -18.61
CA GLU A 147 -11.12 11.72 -19.52
C GLU A 147 -10.13 11.54 -20.68
N GLN A 148 -9.59 12.66 -21.23
CA GLN A 148 -8.65 12.62 -22.36
C GLN A 148 -7.28 12.07 -21.97
N TYR A 149 -6.88 12.16 -20.69
CA TYR A 149 -5.56 11.77 -20.21
C TYR A 149 -5.59 10.61 -19.22
N LYS A 150 -6.72 9.88 -19.15
CA LYS A 150 -6.91 8.75 -18.24
C LYS A 150 -5.86 7.63 -18.39
N ASP A 151 -5.37 7.45 -19.63
CA ASP A 151 -4.36 6.44 -19.98
C ASP A 151 -2.98 7.06 -20.27
N SER A 152 -2.81 8.35 -20.05
CA SER A 152 -1.54 9.07 -20.25
C SER A 152 -0.65 8.98 -19.00
N PHE A 153 0.69 9.02 -19.21
CA PHE A 153 1.65 9.16 -18.13
C PHE A 153 1.61 10.56 -17.48
N LEU A 154 0.97 11.53 -18.14
CA LEU A 154 0.93 12.94 -17.73
C LEU A 154 -0.45 13.30 -17.18
N TYR A 155 -0.51 13.73 -15.93
CA TYR A 155 -1.70 14.26 -15.30
C TYR A 155 -1.70 15.79 -15.38
N LEU A 156 -2.47 16.38 -16.30
CA LEU A 156 -2.47 17.83 -16.54
C LEU A 156 -2.82 18.65 -15.30
N GLY A 157 -3.76 18.19 -14.48
CA GLY A 157 -4.13 18.83 -13.21
C GLY A 157 -3.32 18.35 -12.01
N GLY A 158 -2.49 17.30 -12.19
CA GLY A 158 -1.83 16.57 -11.11
C GLY A 158 -2.83 15.84 -10.22
N MET A 159 -2.32 15.10 -9.24
CA MET A 159 -3.16 14.34 -8.30
C MET A 159 -4.05 15.26 -7.43
N HIS A 160 -3.54 16.46 -7.08
CA HIS A 160 -4.34 17.47 -6.37
C HIS A 160 -5.58 17.89 -7.18
N GLY A 161 -5.40 18.26 -8.46
CA GLY A 161 -6.51 18.67 -9.32
C GLY A 161 -7.54 17.56 -9.52
N TYR A 162 -7.06 16.31 -9.73
CA TYR A 162 -7.91 15.15 -9.87
C TYR A 162 -8.75 14.88 -8.61
N ASN A 163 -8.13 14.83 -7.44
CA ASN A 163 -8.82 14.52 -6.18
C ASN A 163 -9.82 15.62 -5.79
N VAL A 164 -9.42 16.90 -5.91
CA VAL A 164 -10.32 18.03 -5.58
C VAL A 164 -11.49 18.12 -6.57
N SER A 165 -11.26 17.90 -7.88
CA SER A 165 -12.33 17.92 -8.86
C SER A 165 -13.34 16.79 -8.64
N ASN A 166 -12.88 15.56 -8.36
CA ASN A 166 -13.77 14.44 -8.05
C ASN A 166 -14.57 14.67 -6.77
N TRP A 167 -13.93 15.22 -5.73
CA TRP A 167 -14.64 15.59 -4.52
C TRP A 167 -15.71 16.66 -4.78
N LEU A 168 -15.37 17.72 -5.52
CA LEU A 168 -16.35 18.75 -5.91
C LEU A 168 -17.50 18.17 -6.73
N VAL A 169 -17.21 17.30 -7.69
CA VAL A 169 -18.26 16.64 -8.49
C VAL A 169 -19.20 15.82 -7.60
N SER A 170 -18.68 15.14 -6.60
CA SER A 170 -19.49 14.37 -5.66
C SER A 170 -20.38 15.24 -4.77
N GLN A 171 -19.98 16.50 -4.48
CA GLN A 171 -20.74 17.43 -3.63
C GLN A 171 -21.79 18.25 -4.39
N VAL A 172 -21.43 18.77 -5.55
CA VAL A 172 -22.25 19.76 -6.28
C VAL A 172 -22.60 19.35 -7.72
N GLY A 173 -22.17 18.18 -8.15
CA GLY A 173 -22.36 17.71 -9.52
C GLY A 173 -21.50 18.44 -10.56
N VAL A 174 -21.46 17.91 -11.79
CA VAL A 174 -20.69 18.48 -12.91
C VAL A 174 -21.07 19.94 -13.21
N PRO A 175 -22.36 20.32 -13.31
CA PRO A 175 -22.74 21.75 -13.56
C PRO A 175 -22.30 22.67 -12.41
N GLY A 176 -22.38 22.19 -11.17
CA GLY A 176 -21.98 22.97 -9.99
C GLY A 176 -20.48 23.29 -9.99
N VAL A 177 -19.64 22.34 -10.40
CA VAL A 177 -18.18 22.56 -10.51
C VAL A 177 -17.86 23.61 -11.56
N TRP A 178 -18.52 23.61 -12.74
CA TRP A 178 -18.35 24.66 -13.75
C TRP A 178 -18.74 26.04 -13.21
N MET A 179 -19.83 26.12 -12.44
CA MET A 179 -20.26 27.39 -11.82
C MET A 179 -19.23 27.88 -10.78
N ILE A 180 -18.72 27.00 -9.92
CA ILE A 180 -17.68 27.34 -8.92
C ILE A 180 -16.40 27.84 -9.60
N LEU A 181 -15.94 27.14 -10.64
CA LEU A 181 -14.76 27.53 -11.40
C LEU A 181 -14.98 28.90 -12.08
N LEU A 182 -16.14 29.14 -12.65
CA LEU A 182 -16.46 30.44 -13.26
C LEU A 182 -16.49 31.58 -12.22
N VAL A 183 -17.19 31.38 -11.10
CA VAL A 183 -17.30 32.41 -10.04
C VAL A 183 -15.93 32.72 -9.44
N THR A 184 -15.12 31.69 -9.13
CA THR A 184 -13.78 31.89 -8.58
C THR A 184 -12.83 32.57 -9.57
N ALA A 185 -12.94 32.27 -10.89
CA ALA A 185 -12.21 32.99 -11.93
C ALA A 185 -12.60 34.46 -11.99
N ILE A 186 -13.90 34.77 -11.95
CA ILE A 186 -14.41 36.15 -11.95
C ILE A 186 -13.90 36.89 -10.70
N CYS A 187 -13.98 36.29 -9.51
CA CYS A 187 -13.46 36.85 -8.28
C CYS A 187 -11.96 37.16 -8.36
N PHE A 188 -11.18 36.22 -8.93
CA PHE A 188 -9.75 36.41 -9.15
C PHE A 188 -9.47 37.60 -10.12
N LEU A 189 -10.20 37.66 -11.24
CA LEU A 189 -10.06 38.76 -12.19
C LEU A 189 -10.41 40.11 -11.57
N ILE A 190 -11.43 40.19 -10.72
CA ILE A 190 -11.78 41.41 -9.96
C ILE A 190 -10.62 41.77 -9.00
N TYR A 191 -10.03 40.81 -8.32
CA TYR A 191 -8.88 41.03 -7.44
C TYR A 191 -7.65 41.59 -8.18
N VAL A 192 -7.40 41.09 -9.39
CA VAL A 192 -6.26 41.55 -10.22
C VAL A 192 -6.54 42.94 -10.82
N SER A 193 -7.75 43.24 -11.28
CA SER A 193 -8.09 44.47 -11.96
C SER A 193 -9.53 44.95 -11.65
N ALA A 194 -9.64 46.11 -11.07
CA ALA A 194 -10.91 46.78 -10.85
C ALA A 194 -11.70 47.11 -12.17
N ARG A 195 -11.04 47.15 -13.32
CA ARG A 195 -11.67 47.31 -14.64
C ARG A 195 -12.56 46.13 -15.02
N THR A 196 -12.33 44.99 -14.48
CA THR A 196 -13.15 43.76 -14.70
C THR A 196 -14.58 43.98 -14.25
N VAL A 197 -14.82 44.73 -13.17
CA VAL A 197 -16.18 45.07 -12.70
C VAL A 197 -16.94 45.91 -13.75
N ILE A 198 -16.24 46.91 -14.38
CA ILE A 198 -16.84 47.76 -15.43
C ILE A 198 -17.17 46.92 -16.66
N TRP A 199 -16.28 46.00 -17.04
CA TRP A 199 -16.49 45.09 -18.18
C TRP A 199 -17.66 44.12 -17.92
N LEU A 200 -17.75 43.52 -16.74
CA LEU A 200 -18.86 42.65 -16.32
C LEU A 200 -20.20 43.43 -16.30
N ARG A 201 -20.24 44.64 -15.78
CA ARG A 201 -21.45 45.50 -15.82
C ARG A 201 -21.90 45.77 -17.25
N ARG A 202 -20.98 45.99 -18.21
CA ARG A 202 -21.31 46.17 -19.64
C ARG A 202 -21.83 44.86 -20.24
N LEU A 203 -21.30 43.70 -19.85
CA LEU A 203 -21.75 42.40 -20.33
C LEU A 203 -23.17 42.08 -19.83
N PHE A 204 -23.46 42.31 -18.55
CA PHE A 204 -24.77 42.04 -17.95
C PHE A 204 -25.83 43.11 -18.26
N SER A 205 -25.41 44.33 -18.65
CA SER A 205 -26.39 45.41 -19.01
C SER A 205 -27.06 45.20 -20.36
N LEU A 206 -26.78 44.11 -21.11
CA LEU A 206 -27.35 43.80 -22.44
C LEU A 206 -27.27 44.94 -23.46
N SER A 207 -26.40 45.95 -23.22
CA SER A 207 -26.21 47.07 -24.10
C SER A 207 -25.71 46.70 -25.50
N PHE A 208 -25.25 45.50 -25.67
CA PHE A 208 -24.84 44.92 -26.96
C PHE A 208 -26.05 44.62 -27.88
N LEU A 209 -27.20 44.28 -27.31
CA LEU A 209 -28.45 44.09 -28.09
C LEU A 209 -29.20 45.38 -28.40
N LYS A 210 -28.94 46.47 -27.67
CA LYS A 210 -29.58 47.76 -27.90
C LYS A 210 -28.95 48.63 -29.00
N ARG A 211 -27.81 48.21 -29.57
CA ARG A 211 -27.08 48.97 -30.59
C ARG A 211 -27.60 48.80 -32.01
N LYS A 212 -28.62 47.96 -32.24
CA LYS A 212 -29.22 47.71 -33.55
C LYS A 212 -30.59 48.37 -33.74
N GLN A 213 -31.08 49.15 -32.76
CA GLN A 213 -32.40 49.81 -32.83
C GLN A 213 -32.36 51.34 -32.62
N LYS A 214 -31.21 52.02 -32.67
CA LYS A 214 -31.08 53.44 -32.45
C LYS A 214 -30.26 54.17 -33.55
N GLU A 215 -30.52 53.85 -34.80
CA GLU A 215 -30.09 54.66 -35.95
C GLU A 215 -31.26 55.29 -36.72
N GLU A 216 -32.51 55.23 -36.21
CA GLU A 216 -33.63 55.95 -36.69
C GLU A 216 -34.33 56.61 -35.50
N GLU A 217 -34.13 57.90 -35.32
CA GLU A 217 -34.71 58.90 -34.41
C GLU A 217 -33.67 59.50 -33.44
N GLU A 218 -33.16 60.73 -33.82
CA GLU A 218 -33.35 61.93 -33.06
C GLU A 218 -32.48 63.10 -33.54
N LYS A 219 -33.20 64.00 -34.08
CA LYS A 219 -32.90 65.44 -33.93
C LYS A 219 -33.74 65.97 -32.77
N GLY A 220 -33.12 66.61 -31.78
CA GLY A 220 -33.91 67.48 -30.90
C GLY A 220 -33.50 67.45 -29.42
N GLU A 221 -32.91 68.57 -28.97
CA GLU A 221 -33.02 69.17 -27.62
C GLU A 221 -32.02 68.78 -26.51
N THR A 222 -31.20 69.70 -26.16
CA THR A 222 -30.48 70.03 -24.90
C THR A 222 -31.36 70.68 -23.89
N PRO A 223 -30.96 71.09 -22.66
CA PRO A 223 -30.25 70.40 -21.59
C PRO A 223 -30.99 70.51 -20.23
N GLU A 224 -30.53 69.90 -19.13
CA GLU A 224 -30.55 70.56 -17.83
C GLU A 224 -29.71 69.78 -16.78
N GLU A 225 -29.02 70.58 -16.00
CA GLU A 225 -28.18 70.30 -14.83
C GLU A 225 -28.94 69.57 -13.71
N PHE A 226 -28.24 68.72 -12.96
CA PHE A 226 -28.33 68.78 -11.50
C PHE A 226 -26.98 68.36 -10.83
N THR A 227 -26.46 69.25 -10.10
CA THR A 227 -25.33 69.23 -9.18
C THR A 227 -25.55 68.37 -7.97
N ASP A 228 -24.51 67.79 -7.39
CA ASP A 228 -23.88 68.05 -6.06
C ASP A 228 -22.97 66.86 -5.68
N SER A 229 -21.82 67.11 -5.53
CA SER A 229 -20.90 67.62 -4.51
C SER A 229 -20.43 66.53 -3.53
N TRP A 230 -19.15 66.48 -3.42
CA TRP A 230 -18.31 66.54 -2.23
C TRP A 230 -16.82 66.47 -2.58
N THR A 231 -16.19 67.54 -2.72
CA THR A 231 -14.94 68.13 -2.17
C THR A 231 -13.90 67.15 -1.62
N ALA A 232 -12.59 67.30 -1.72
CA ALA A 232 -11.75 68.46 -2.09
C ALA A 232 -10.28 68.09 -2.10
N LYS A 233 -9.49 68.89 -2.85
CA LYS A 233 -8.08 69.33 -2.67
C LYS A 233 -7.01 68.36 -3.03
N GLY A 234 -6.03 68.70 -3.84
CA GLY A 234 -5.58 69.97 -4.38
C GLY A 234 -4.26 69.87 -5.16
N LYS A 235 -4.16 70.65 -6.22
CA LYS A 235 -3.01 71.44 -6.76
C LYS A 235 -1.75 70.61 -7.22
N LYS A 236 -1.15 70.80 -8.35
CA LYS A 236 -0.97 71.92 -9.30
C LYS A 236 -0.46 71.38 -10.64
N LYS A 237 -0.85 71.99 -11.74
CA LYS A 237 -0.28 72.05 -13.09
C LYS A 237 0.93 73.00 -13.08
N PRO A 238 1.68 73.29 -14.18
CA PRO A 238 1.36 73.20 -15.63
C PRO A 238 2.56 72.89 -16.56
N THR A 239 2.21 72.75 -17.88
CA THR A 239 2.85 73.28 -19.12
C THR A 239 3.93 72.42 -19.76
N SER A 240 3.95 72.05 -21.06
CA SER A 240 3.57 72.70 -22.31
C SER A 240 3.73 71.75 -23.49
N VAL A 241 2.92 71.96 -24.53
CA VAL A 241 2.94 71.43 -25.90
C VAL A 241 4.08 72.09 -26.67
N PRO A 242 4.56 71.67 -27.86
CA PRO A 242 3.83 71.42 -29.08
C PRO A 242 4.30 70.30 -30.05
N ASP A 243 3.30 69.83 -30.86
CA ASP A 243 3.20 69.60 -32.31
C ASP A 243 4.42 69.22 -33.15
N VAL A 244 4.21 68.32 -34.06
CA VAL A 244 4.10 68.47 -35.52
C VAL A 244 4.03 67.09 -36.24
N ALA A 245 2.95 66.82 -36.91
CA ALA A 245 2.62 66.48 -38.29
C ALA A 245 3.19 65.23 -38.97
N GLU A 246 2.19 64.44 -39.44
CA GLU A 246 1.99 63.92 -40.80
C GLU A 246 3.06 63.12 -41.53
N ALA A 247 2.66 61.92 -41.96
CA ALA A 247 2.50 61.59 -43.39
C ALA A 247 2.01 60.18 -43.62
N ASP A 248 0.94 60.14 -44.43
CA ASP A 248 0.38 58.97 -45.13
C ASP A 248 1.42 58.18 -45.94
N THR A 249 1.19 56.88 -46.10
CA THR A 249 1.12 56.28 -47.45
C THR A 249 0.47 54.87 -47.36
N LYS A 250 -0.56 54.73 -48.22
CA LYS A 250 -1.15 53.42 -48.64
C LYS A 250 -0.23 52.72 -49.63
N GLU A 251 -0.26 51.39 -49.66
CA GLU A 251 -0.20 50.54 -50.86
C GLU A 251 -0.46 49.09 -50.35
N GLU A 252 -1.51 48.48 -50.67
CA GLU A 252 -1.98 47.71 -51.85
C GLU A 252 -1.45 46.28 -51.86
N GLU A 253 -2.38 45.37 -51.92
CA GLU A 253 -2.32 43.91 -51.95
C GLU A 253 -1.59 43.40 -53.19
N THR A 254 -0.95 42.22 -53.07
CA THR A 254 -1.13 41.08 -54.03
C THR A 254 -0.51 39.79 -53.48
N PRO A 255 -1.09 38.61 -53.82
CA PRO A 255 -0.77 37.30 -53.19
C PRO A 255 0.36 36.59 -53.91
N ILE A 256 1.19 35.87 -53.19
CA ILE A 256 2.22 34.97 -53.76
C ILE A 256 1.92 33.52 -53.33
N GLU A 257 1.80 32.71 -54.38
CA GLU A 257 1.64 31.25 -54.39
C GLU A 257 2.77 30.50 -53.65
N VAL A 258 2.39 29.37 -53.08
CA VAL A 258 3.23 28.36 -52.49
C VAL A 258 3.72 27.43 -53.59
N PRO A 259 5.01 27.08 -53.69
CA PRO A 259 5.43 25.84 -54.38
C PRO A 259 5.73 24.70 -53.43
N GLU A 260 5.14 23.54 -53.75
CA GLU A 260 5.46 22.23 -53.17
C GLU A 260 6.96 21.84 -53.41
N PRO A 261 7.61 21.13 -52.49
CA PRO A 261 8.90 20.52 -52.78
C PRO A 261 8.72 19.12 -53.33
N VAL A 262 9.35 18.95 -54.47
CA VAL A 262 9.62 17.73 -55.23
C VAL A 262 10.43 16.74 -54.40
N MET A 263 10.01 15.48 -54.40
CA MET A 263 10.80 14.31 -53.94
C MET A 263 11.81 13.94 -55.01
N GLU A 264 13.05 13.73 -54.60
CA GLU A 264 14.02 12.89 -55.36
C GLU A 264 14.68 11.89 -54.40
N PRO A 265 15.07 10.70 -54.94
CA PRO A 265 15.34 9.50 -54.17
C PRO A 265 16.84 9.19 -54.07
N GLU A 266 17.28 8.57 -52.96
CA GLU A 266 18.55 7.84 -52.85
C GLU A 266 18.56 7.07 -51.50
N ASN A 267 18.99 5.85 -51.32
CA ASN A 267 19.78 4.86 -52.05
C ASN A 267 19.47 3.49 -51.42
N GLU A 268 19.24 2.52 -52.28
CA GLU A 268 19.21 1.09 -51.93
C GLU A 268 20.62 0.62 -51.61
N ILE A 269 20.79 -0.10 -50.51
CA ILE A 269 21.92 -1.06 -50.34
C ILE A 269 21.32 -2.46 -50.39
N THR A 270 21.52 -3.10 -51.54
CA THR A 270 21.25 -4.52 -51.76
C THR A 270 22.31 -5.37 -51.07
N LEU A 271 21.84 -6.30 -50.18
CA LEU A 271 22.63 -7.47 -49.81
C LEU A 271 21.95 -8.71 -50.40
N ASP A 272 22.65 -9.28 -51.37
CA ASP A 272 22.34 -10.52 -52.08
C ASP A 272 22.53 -11.73 -51.15
N LEU A 273 21.53 -12.56 -50.99
CA LEU A 273 21.63 -13.94 -50.49
C LEU A 273 20.62 -14.84 -51.21
N GLY A 274 21.11 -15.50 -52.20
CA GLY A 274 20.83 -16.81 -52.74
C GLY A 274 19.44 -17.43 -52.61
N GLY A 275 18.87 -17.70 -53.72
CA GLY A 275 17.66 -18.34 -54.13
C GLY A 275 17.09 -19.47 -53.27
N ILE A 276 15.77 -19.42 -53.08
CA ILE A 276 14.90 -20.60 -52.99
C ILE A 276 13.57 -20.24 -53.67
N THR A 277 13.15 -21.13 -54.52
CA THR A 277 11.99 -21.21 -55.40
C THR A 277 10.65 -20.88 -54.74
N GLU A 278 9.83 -20.06 -55.42
CA GLU A 278 8.40 -19.87 -55.11
C GLU A 278 7.59 -21.17 -55.30
N PRO A 279 6.61 -21.43 -54.45
CA PRO A 279 5.43 -22.23 -54.80
C PRO A 279 4.21 -21.37 -54.98
N GLN A 280 3.45 -21.69 -56.04
CA GLN A 280 2.21 -21.09 -56.48
C GLN A 280 1.08 -21.01 -55.44
N PRO A 281 0.11 -20.09 -55.61
CA PRO A 281 -1.00 -19.92 -54.65
C PRO A 281 -2.03 -21.03 -54.75
N ALA A 282 -2.23 -21.77 -53.67
CA ALA A 282 -3.34 -22.70 -53.51
C ALA A 282 -4.63 -21.96 -53.07
N LYS A 283 -5.76 -22.38 -53.62
CA LYS A 283 -7.11 -21.89 -53.38
C LYS A 283 -7.52 -22.05 -51.92
N PRO A 284 -8.37 -21.18 -51.34
CA PRO A 284 -8.86 -21.32 -49.97
C PRO A 284 -9.85 -22.48 -49.84
N SER A 285 -9.46 -23.56 -49.22
CA SER A 285 -10.39 -24.56 -48.68
C SER A 285 -10.71 -24.13 -47.27
N GLY A 286 -11.97 -23.88 -46.98
CA GLY A 286 -12.42 -23.56 -45.62
C GLY A 286 -12.25 -24.81 -44.72
N GLU A 287 -11.19 -24.81 -43.93
CA GLU A 287 -11.05 -25.79 -42.86
C GLU A 287 -11.82 -25.31 -41.62
N GLU A 288 -12.69 -26.15 -41.12
CA GLU A 288 -13.37 -25.95 -39.86
C GLU A 288 -12.33 -25.92 -38.72
N VAL A 289 -12.34 -24.84 -37.93
CA VAL A 289 -11.50 -24.73 -36.75
C VAL A 289 -11.91 -25.81 -35.75
N SER A 290 -11.05 -26.79 -35.50
CA SER A 290 -11.30 -27.87 -34.56
C SER A 290 -11.14 -27.37 -33.12
N MET A 291 -12.05 -27.74 -32.24
CA MET A 291 -11.96 -27.48 -30.79
C MET A 291 -11.37 -28.71 -30.11
N ILE A 292 -10.28 -28.50 -29.35
CA ILE A 292 -9.71 -29.52 -28.47
C ILE A 292 -10.20 -29.24 -27.03
N ILE A 293 -10.89 -30.21 -26.43
CA ILE A 293 -11.35 -30.14 -25.05
C ILE A 293 -10.45 -31.05 -24.22
N GLU A 294 -9.72 -30.50 -23.27
CA GLU A 294 -8.96 -31.26 -22.26
C GLU A 294 -9.79 -31.38 -20.98
N THR A 295 -10.05 -32.61 -20.59
CA THR A 295 -10.45 -32.90 -19.21
C THR A 295 -9.21 -33.10 -18.37
N PRO A 296 -9.14 -32.59 -17.13
CA PRO A 296 -8.05 -32.89 -16.24
C PRO A 296 -8.10 -34.40 -15.89
N VAL A 297 -7.17 -35.17 -16.44
CA VAL A 297 -6.94 -36.56 -16.09
C VAL A 297 -6.10 -36.60 -14.83
N SER A 298 -6.55 -37.32 -13.82
CA SER A 298 -5.72 -37.67 -12.66
C SER A 298 -4.55 -38.56 -13.15
N ASP A 299 -3.32 -38.11 -12.82
CA ASP A 299 -2.09 -38.81 -13.19
C ASP A 299 -2.07 -40.25 -12.72
N PRO A 300 -1.75 -41.24 -13.61
CA PRO A 300 -1.29 -42.55 -13.19
C PRO A 300 0.20 -42.47 -12.83
N ALA A 301 0.58 -43.19 -11.77
CA ALA A 301 1.95 -43.27 -11.24
C ALA A 301 2.97 -43.64 -12.32
N PRO A 302 4.19 -43.08 -12.31
CA PRO A 302 5.23 -43.42 -13.28
C PRO A 302 5.77 -44.83 -13.03
N SER A 303 5.71 -45.65 -14.05
CA SER A 303 6.41 -46.93 -14.10
C SER A 303 7.90 -46.71 -14.26
N LEU A 304 8.69 -47.31 -13.40
CA LEU A 304 10.15 -47.36 -13.41
C LEU A 304 10.65 -48.07 -14.68
N HIS A 305 11.31 -47.32 -15.57
CA HIS A 305 12.22 -47.89 -16.56
C HIS A 305 13.65 -47.63 -16.09
N GLU A 306 14.30 -48.73 -15.71
CA GLU A 306 15.74 -48.81 -15.44
C GLU A 306 16.52 -48.51 -16.74
N LYS A 307 17.46 -47.57 -16.68
CA LYS A 307 18.55 -47.45 -17.64
C LYS A 307 19.86 -47.88 -16.99
N PRO A 308 20.77 -48.55 -17.77
CA PRO A 308 21.96 -49.16 -17.19
C PRO A 308 22.97 -48.10 -16.73
N VAL A 309 23.48 -48.36 -15.52
CA VAL A 309 24.49 -47.55 -14.84
C VAL A 309 25.84 -47.72 -15.49
N ALA A 310 26.46 -46.64 -15.96
CA ALA A 310 27.89 -46.61 -16.24
C ALA A 310 28.65 -46.49 -14.90
N VAL A 311 29.56 -47.44 -14.69
CA VAL A 311 30.39 -47.49 -13.50
C VAL A 311 31.50 -46.45 -13.62
N GLU A 312 31.41 -45.37 -12.86
CA GLU A 312 32.53 -44.43 -12.63
C GLU A 312 33.41 -44.99 -11.47
N PRO A 313 34.73 -44.79 -11.52
CA PRO A 313 35.63 -45.32 -10.48
C PRO A 313 35.37 -44.57 -9.15
N THR A 314 35.08 -45.33 -8.10
CA THR A 314 34.95 -44.90 -6.71
C THR A 314 36.29 -44.37 -6.21
N PHE A 315 36.33 -43.11 -5.83
CA PHE A 315 37.41 -42.50 -5.10
C PHE A 315 37.05 -42.65 -3.57
N GLU A 316 37.70 -43.61 -2.92
CA GLU A 316 37.57 -43.76 -1.47
C GLU A 316 38.50 -42.77 -0.77
N ILE A 317 37.89 -41.83 -0.03
CA ILE A 317 38.59 -40.99 0.93
C ILE A 317 38.47 -41.72 2.28
N GLU A 318 39.54 -42.31 2.76
CA GLU A 318 39.65 -42.69 4.16
C GLU A 318 39.66 -41.39 5.00
N ALA A 319 38.52 -41.11 5.65
CA ALA A 319 38.49 -40.12 6.69
C ALA A 319 39.23 -40.67 7.91
N ALA A 320 40.20 -39.88 8.43
CA ALA A 320 40.82 -40.17 9.71
C ALA A 320 39.73 -40.33 10.78
N GLU A 321 39.82 -41.42 11.56
CA GLU A 321 38.94 -41.65 12.68
C GLU A 321 39.03 -40.45 13.63
N GLU A 322 37.95 -39.70 13.80
CA GLU A 322 37.80 -38.73 14.85
C GLU A 322 37.73 -39.49 16.18
N ASP A 323 38.57 -39.11 17.14
CA ASP A 323 38.59 -39.64 18.51
C ASP A 323 37.16 -39.75 19.05
N ASP A 324 36.84 -40.90 19.62
CA ASP A 324 35.58 -41.22 20.30
C ASP A 324 35.32 -40.23 21.45
N GLU A 325 34.69 -39.13 21.10
CA GLU A 325 34.11 -38.20 22.08
C GLU A 325 33.00 -38.95 22.82
N TYR A 326 33.18 -39.20 24.12
CA TYR A 326 32.22 -39.85 25.00
C TYR A 326 30.83 -39.22 24.82
N LYS A 327 30.03 -39.79 23.97
CA LYS A 327 28.60 -39.48 23.83
C LYS A 327 27.92 -40.09 25.05
N GLY A 328 27.63 -39.24 26.05
CA GLY A 328 26.79 -39.64 27.18
C GLY A 328 25.49 -40.29 26.72
N PRO A 329 24.72 -40.97 27.61
CA PRO A 329 23.52 -41.70 27.22
C PRO A 329 22.62 -40.86 26.30
N GLU A 330 22.28 -41.39 25.14
CA GLU A 330 21.41 -40.75 24.15
C GLU A 330 20.13 -40.33 24.86
N LYS A 331 20.01 -39.02 25.10
CA LYS A 331 18.78 -38.47 25.67
C LYS A 331 17.71 -38.55 24.59
N GLU A 332 16.58 -39.14 24.92
CA GLU A 332 15.42 -39.14 24.01
C GLU A 332 15.15 -37.69 23.53
N PRO A 333 14.88 -37.48 22.22
CA PRO A 333 14.56 -36.19 21.69
C PRO A 333 13.38 -35.52 22.44
N TYR A 334 13.43 -34.21 22.62
CA TYR A 334 12.33 -33.50 23.24
C TYR A 334 11.10 -33.52 22.32
N ASN A 335 9.97 -33.95 22.86
CA ASN A 335 8.71 -33.93 22.13
C ASN A 335 7.86 -32.74 22.59
N PRO A 336 7.68 -31.69 21.77
CA PRO A 336 6.91 -30.51 22.14
C PRO A 336 5.40 -30.76 22.30
N ARG A 337 4.91 -31.94 21.88
CA ARG A 337 3.50 -32.33 21.94
C ARG A 337 3.10 -33.04 23.22
N LEU A 338 4.04 -33.30 24.14
CA LEU A 338 3.81 -34.10 25.37
C LEU A 338 2.71 -33.48 26.26
N ASP A 339 2.62 -32.15 26.33
CA ASP A 339 1.60 -31.47 27.16
C ASP A 339 0.17 -31.75 26.70
N LEU A 340 0.00 -32.01 25.39
CA LEU A 340 -1.28 -32.36 24.75
C LEU A 340 -1.13 -33.62 23.89
N GLU A 341 -0.55 -34.70 24.45
CA GLU A 341 -0.27 -35.95 23.73
C GLU A 341 -1.55 -36.58 23.13
N ASN A 342 -2.66 -36.41 23.79
CA ASN A 342 -3.96 -36.95 23.35
C ASN A 342 -4.72 -36.09 22.37
N TYR A 343 -4.14 -34.96 21.92
CA TYR A 343 -4.77 -34.07 20.97
C TYR A 343 -5.01 -34.76 19.63
N ARG A 344 -6.24 -34.72 19.14
CA ARG A 344 -6.65 -35.26 17.85
C ARG A 344 -6.95 -34.14 16.87
N TYR A 345 -6.35 -34.25 15.68
CA TYR A 345 -6.63 -33.27 14.61
C TYR A 345 -8.10 -33.36 14.18
N PRO A 346 -8.74 -32.28 13.76
CA PRO A 346 -10.07 -32.29 13.21
C PRO A 346 -10.17 -33.27 12.02
N THR A 347 -11.25 -34.05 11.94
CA THR A 347 -11.49 -34.94 10.82
C THR A 347 -12.18 -34.22 9.67
N VAL A 348 -11.96 -34.66 8.44
CA VAL A 348 -12.54 -34.06 7.23
C VAL A 348 -14.09 -34.20 7.23
N ASP A 349 -14.65 -35.11 7.99
CA ASP A 349 -16.10 -35.36 8.11
C ASP A 349 -16.83 -34.22 8.86
N LEU A 350 -16.10 -33.34 9.58
CA LEU A 350 -16.68 -32.16 10.23
C LEU A 350 -17.09 -31.08 9.21
N MET A 351 -16.61 -31.21 7.97
CA MET A 351 -16.96 -30.33 6.88
C MET A 351 -18.11 -30.88 6.06
N LYS A 352 -18.90 -29.97 5.52
CA LYS A 352 -20.06 -30.28 4.72
C LYS A 352 -19.68 -30.93 3.38
N HIS A 353 -20.29 -32.04 3.07
CA HIS A 353 -20.17 -32.62 1.74
C HIS A 353 -21.12 -31.90 0.78
N TYR A 354 -20.59 -31.44 -0.33
CA TYR A 354 -21.36 -30.89 -1.43
C TYR A 354 -21.38 -31.91 -2.54
N ASP A 355 -22.55 -32.41 -2.90
CA ASP A 355 -22.74 -33.33 -4.03
C ASP A 355 -22.44 -32.60 -5.34
N ASN A 356 -21.17 -32.48 -5.65
CA ASN A 356 -20.72 -32.12 -6.99
C ASN A 356 -20.77 -33.41 -7.81
N ALA A 357 -21.94 -33.75 -8.38
CA ALA A 357 -22.02 -34.79 -9.38
C ALA A 357 -20.85 -34.68 -10.36
N GLU A 358 -20.32 -35.81 -10.83
CA GLU A 358 -19.16 -35.86 -11.74
C GLU A 358 -19.28 -34.79 -12.81
N PRO A 359 -18.17 -34.14 -13.22
CA PRO A 359 -18.21 -33.02 -14.15
C PRO A 359 -18.67 -33.51 -15.53
N THR A 360 -19.99 -33.63 -15.73
CA THR A 360 -20.54 -33.71 -17.07
C THR A 360 -20.26 -32.34 -17.74
N ILE A 361 -19.30 -32.35 -18.64
CA ILE A 361 -19.01 -31.17 -19.46
C ILE A 361 -20.23 -30.97 -20.36
N ASP A 362 -20.87 -29.80 -20.24
CA ASP A 362 -21.92 -29.46 -21.20
C ASP A 362 -21.28 -29.07 -22.54
N MET A 363 -21.16 -30.07 -23.41
CA MET A 363 -20.58 -29.89 -24.74
C MET A 363 -21.39 -28.94 -25.61
N ALA A 364 -22.71 -28.82 -25.39
CA ALA A 364 -23.56 -27.90 -26.13
C ALA A 364 -23.24 -26.45 -25.75
N GLU A 365 -23.08 -26.15 -24.44
CA GLU A 365 -22.63 -24.84 -23.96
C GLU A 365 -21.23 -24.48 -24.50
N GLN A 366 -20.28 -25.42 -24.44
CA GLN A 366 -18.91 -25.17 -24.91
C GLN A 366 -18.83 -24.88 -26.39
N ASN A 367 -19.59 -25.64 -27.22
CA ASN A 367 -19.67 -25.39 -28.68
C ASN A 367 -20.34 -24.06 -28.99
N ALA A 368 -21.46 -23.75 -28.32
CA ALA A 368 -22.16 -22.48 -28.50
C ALA A 368 -21.26 -21.27 -28.15
N ASN A 369 -20.50 -21.36 -27.05
CA ASN A 369 -19.58 -20.29 -26.63
C ASN A 369 -18.41 -20.16 -27.62
N LYS A 370 -17.82 -21.29 -28.08
CA LYS A 370 -16.78 -21.32 -29.12
C LYS A 370 -17.28 -20.57 -30.38
N ASP A 371 -18.46 -20.94 -30.88
CA ASP A 371 -18.98 -20.37 -32.11
C ASP A 371 -19.26 -18.85 -31.96
N LYS A 372 -19.79 -18.43 -30.80
CA LYS A 372 -19.98 -17.01 -30.49
C LYS A 372 -18.65 -16.25 -30.45
N ILE A 373 -17.60 -16.78 -29.80
CA ILE A 373 -16.28 -16.15 -29.74
C ILE A 373 -15.70 -16.01 -31.16
N ILE A 374 -15.70 -17.09 -31.95
CA ILE A 374 -15.17 -17.09 -33.31
C ILE A 374 -15.93 -16.07 -34.19
N ASN A 375 -17.26 -16.11 -34.16
CA ASN A 375 -18.09 -15.21 -34.98
C ASN A 375 -17.90 -13.73 -34.58
N THR A 376 -17.81 -13.44 -33.28
CA THR A 376 -17.53 -12.08 -32.80
C THR A 376 -16.17 -11.60 -33.29
N LEU A 377 -15.11 -12.37 -33.12
CA LEU A 377 -13.77 -11.99 -33.56
C LEU A 377 -13.68 -11.85 -35.07
N ARG A 378 -14.31 -12.75 -35.83
CA ARG A 378 -14.40 -12.68 -37.30
C ARG A 378 -15.13 -11.43 -37.77
N SER A 379 -16.22 -11.01 -37.09
CA SER A 379 -16.96 -9.79 -37.46
C SER A 379 -16.11 -8.51 -37.34
N PHE A 380 -15.06 -8.54 -36.47
CA PHE A 380 -14.08 -7.46 -36.33
C PHE A 380 -12.80 -7.69 -37.19
N GLY A 381 -12.84 -8.66 -38.13
CA GLY A 381 -11.73 -8.96 -39.02
C GLY A 381 -10.52 -9.58 -38.30
N ILE A 382 -10.79 -10.48 -37.35
CA ILE A 382 -9.79 -11.27 -36.64
C ILE A 382 -10.07 -12.75 -36.90
N GLU A 383 -9.22 -13.40 -37.68
CA GLU A 383 -9.29 -14.85 -37.94
C GLU A 383 -8.48 -15.59 -36.82
N ILE A 384 -8.96 -16.78 -36.46
CA ILE A 384 -8.40 -17.64 -35.43
C ILE A 384 -7.97 -18.95 -36.08
N SER A 385 -6.72 -19.36 -35.83
CA SER A 385 -6.17 -20.65 -36.32
C SER A 385 -6.67 -21.82 -35.49
N THR A 386 -6.61 -21.70 -34.15
CA THR A 386 -7.01 -22.77 -33.23
C THR A 386 -7.71 -22.21 -32.00
N ILE A 387 -8.64 -22.99 -31.45
CA ILE A 387 -9.27 -22.71 -30.14
C ILE A 387 -9.28 -23.99 -29.31
N LYS A 388 -8.83 -23.86 -28.04
CA LYS A 388 -8.81 -24.93 -27.05
C LYS A 388 -9.59 -24.50 -25.83
N ALA A 389 -10.49 -25.32 -25.31
CA ALA A 389 -11.24 -25.02 -24.10
C ALA A 389 -10.78 -25.89 -22.94
N THR A 390 -10.50 -25.25 -21.79
CA THR A 390 -10.22 -25.89 -20.51
C THR A 390 -11.32 -25.52 -19.53
N VAL A 391 -12.12 -26.51 -19.13
CA VAL A 391 -13.29 -26.30 -18.27
C VAL A 391 -12.86 -26.38 -16.81
N GLY A 392 -12.97 -25.24 -16.09
CA GLY A 392 -12.72 -25.17 -14.66
C GLY A 392 -14.01 -25.22 -13.82
N PRO A 393 -13.88 -25.07 -12.50
CA PRO A 393 -15.03 -25.17 -11.60
C PRO A 393 -16.04 -24.02 -11.76
N THR A 394 -15.57 -22.82 -12.05
CA THR A 394 -16.41 -21.61 -12.14
C THR A 394 -16.26 -20.88 -13.47
N VAL A 395 -15.15 -21.06 -14.16
CA VAL A 395 -14.86 -20.45 -15.46
C VAL A 395 -14.28 -21.49 -16.42
N THR A 396 -14.54 -21.29 -17.70
CA THR A 396 -13.89 -22.00 -18.79
C THR A 396 -12.85 -21.08 -19.46
N LEU A 397 -11.63 -21.56 -19.64
CA LEU A 397 -10.57 -20.88 -20.36
C LEU A 397 -10.58 -21.30 -21.83
N TYR A 398 -10.84 -20.38 -22.73
CA TYR A 398 -10.68 -20.57 -24.17
C TYR A 398 -9.32 -20.01 -24.60
N GLU A 399 -8.37 -20.90 -24.90
CA GLU A 399 -7.06 -20.55 -25.45
C GLU A 399 -7.19 -20.43 -26.98
N ILE A 400 -6.95 -19.24 -27.52
CA ILE A 400 -7.04 -18.96 -28.95
C ILE A 400 -5.66 -18.61 -29.51
N THR A 401 -5.39 -19.07 -30.74
CA THR A 401 -4.24 -18.66 -31.53
C THR A 401 -4.74 -17.79 -32.68
N PRO A 402 -4.50 -16.49 -32.68
CA PRO A 402 -4.87 -15.64 -33.81
C PRO A 402 -3.93 -15.89 -34.99
N GLU A 403 -4.39 -15.58 -36.19
CA GLU A 403 -3.54 -15.59 -37.39
C GLU A 403 -2.40 -14.57 -37.31
N GLN A 404 -1.40 -14.77 -38.15
CA GLN A 404 -0.23 -13.88 -38.22
C GLN A 404 -0.64 -12.46 -38.60
N GLY A 405 -0.04 -11.47 -37.94
CA GLY A 405 -0.32 -10.05 -38.18
C GLY A 405 -1.42 -9.43 -37.34
N VAL A 406 -2.15 -10.19 -36.52
CA VAL A 406 -3.16 -9.67 -35.62
C VAL A 406 -2.51 -9.05 -34.39
N ARG A 407 -2.79 -7.77 -34.12
CA ARG A 407 -2.29 -7.08 -32.92
C ARG A 407 -3.08 -7.54 -31.68
N ILE A 408 -2.37 -7.95 -30.64
CA ILE A 408 -2.95 -8.39 -29.36
C ILE A 408 -3.87 -7.33 -28.74
N SER A 409 -3.49 -6.04 -28.85
CA SER A 409 -4.29 -4.92 -28.36
C SER A 409 -5.69 -4.84 -28.99
N LYS A 410 -5.84 -5.26 -30.25
CA LYS A 410 -7.14 -5.28 -30.94
C LYS A 410 -8.07 -6.31 -30.30
N ILE A 411 -7.57 -7.51 -29.96
CA ILE A 411 -8.36 -8.55 -29.30
C ILE A 411 -8.73 -8.12 -27.87
N ARG A 412 -7.77 -7.53 -27.12
CA ARG A 412 -8.03 -7.03 -25.76
C ARG A 412 -9.09 -5.92 -25.75
N GLY A 413 -9.14 -5.07 -26.78
CA GLY A 413 -10.16 -4.02 -26.88
C GLY A 413 -11.57 -4.52 -27.20
N LEU A 414 -11.75 -5.80 -27.55
CA LEU A 414 -13.05 -6.43 -27.83
C LEU A 414 -13.63 -7.19 -26.62
N GLU A 415 -13.11 -6.96 -25.44
CA GLU A 415 -13.54 -7.65 -24.22
C GLU A 415 -15.03 -7.49 -23.97
N ASP A 416 -15.54 -6.25 -24.03
CA ASP A 416 -16.95 -5.94 -23.82
C ASP A 416 -17.85 -6.49 -24.93
N ASP A 417 -17.39 -6.48 -26.19
CA ASP A 417 -18.14 -7.02 -27.33
C ASP A 417 -18.28 -8.55 -27.23
N ILE A 418 -17.21 -9.23 -26.83
CA ILE A 418 -17.23 -10.67 -26.60
C ILE A 418 -18.11 -11.02 -25.41
N ALA A 419 -18.03 -10.25 -24.30
CA ALA A 419 -18.88 -10.45 -23.12
C ALA A 419 -20.37 -10.30 -23.47
N LEU A 420 -20.71 -9.28 -24.26
CA LEU A 420 -22.07 -9.05 -24.74
C LEU A 420 -22.56 -10.21 -25.61
N SER A 421 -21.76 -10.65 -26.59
CA SER A 421 -22.09 -11.78 -27.47
C SER A 421 -22.35 -13.08 -26.71
N LEU A 422 -21.55 -13.32 -25.64
CA LEU A 422 -21.68 -14.48 -24.76
C LEU A 422 -22.82 -14.33 -23.76
N SER A 423 -23.40 -13.13 -23.62
CA SER A 423 -24.37 -12.78 -22.55
C SER A 423 -23.79 -13.03 -21.14
N ALA A 424 -22.46 -12.85 -20.98
CA ALA A 424 -21.74 -13.07 -19.75
C ALA A 424 -21.69 -11.78 -18.90
N LEU A 425 -21.77 -11.92 -17.58
CA LEU A 425 -21.68 -10.79 -16.63
C LEU A 425 -20.29 -10.10 -16.66
N GLY A 426 -19.29 -10.72 -17.27
CA GLY A 426 -17.94 -10.24 -17.46
C GLY A 426 -17.08 -11.38 -17.93
N ILE A 427 -16.11 -11.07 -18.76
CA ILE A 427 -15.04 -12.01 -19.18
C ILE A 427 -13.71 -11.42 -18.76
N ARG A 428 -12.62 -12.18 -18.86
CA ARG A 428 -11.28 -11.67 -18.67
C ARG A 428 -10.38 -12.17 -19.78
N ILE A 429 -9.65 -11.25 -20.41
CA ILE A 429 -8.71 -11.59 -21.49
C ILE A 429 -7.27 -11.56 -20.96
N ILE A 430 -6.58 -12.70 -21.05
CA ILE A 430 -5.17 -12.86 -20.73
C ILE A 430 -4.38 -12.88 -22.05
N ALA A 431 -3.69 -11.79 -22.34
CA ALA A 431 -3.05 -11.66 -23.64
C ALA A 431 -1.64 -11.05 -23.52
N PRO A 432 -0.57 -11.81 -23.77
CA PRO A 432 -0.54 -13.27 -23.99
C PRO A 432 -0.65 -14.09 -22.71
N ILE A 433 -0.93 -15.40 -22.81
CA ILE A 433 -0.79 -16.32 -21.68
C ILE A 433 0.71 -16.49 -21.38
N PRO A 434 1.16 -16.29 -20.12
CA PRO A 434 2.56 -16.47 -19.75
C PRO A 434 3.10 -17.86 -20.16
N GLY A 435 4.24 -17.85 -20.84
CA GLY A 435 4.88 -19.10 -21.32
C GLY A 435 4.23 -19.78 -22.53
N LYS A 436 3.10 -19.22 -23.05
CA LYS A 436 2.41 -19.72 -24.24
C LYS A 436 2.25 -18.58 -25.26
N GLY A 437 2.32 -18.87 -26.54
CA GLY A 437 2.09 -17.91 -27.63
C GLY A 437 0.59 -17.66 -27.92
N THR A 438 -0.31 -18.01 -26.99
CA THR A 438 -1.76 -17.99 -27.15
C THR A 438 -2.39 -16.89 -26.30
N ILE A 439 -3.65 -16.55 -26.61
CA ILE A 439 -4.47 -15.61 -25.87
C ILE A 439 -5.57 -16.40 -25.15
N GLY A 440 -5.74 -16.15 -23.86
CA GLY A 440 -6.79 -16.78 -23.05
C GLY A 440 -8.00 -15.86 -22.90
N ILE A 441 -9.19 -16.41 -23.10
CA ILE A 441 -10.47 -15.78 -22.80
C ILE A 441 -11.13 -16.61 -21.72
N GLU A 442 -11.25 -16.06 -20.52
CA GLU A 442 -11.90 -16.69 -19.37
C GLU A 442 -13.39 -16.31 -19.38
N VAL A 443 -14.26 -17.28 -19.56
CA VAL A 443 -15.72 -17.12 -19.62
C VAL A 443 -16.36 -17.79 -18.41
N PRO A 444 -17.26 -17.10 -17.68
CA PRO A 444 -18.03 -17.73 -16.59
C PRO A 444 -18.88 -18.90 -17.08
N ASN A 445 -18.86 -19.99 -16.33
CA ASN A 445 -19.75 -21.13 -16.59
C ASN A 445 -21.20 -20.77 -16.24
N SER A 446 -22.18 -21.26 -16.98
CA SER A 446 -23.61 -21.06 -16.70
C SER A 446 -23.99 -21.66 -15.35
N ASN A 447 -23.40 -22.81 -15.00
CA ASN A 447 -23.60 -23.51 -13.73
C ASN A 447 -22.28 -23.65 -12.96
N PRO A 448 -21.82 -22.62 -12.24
CA PRO A 448 -20.55 -22.68 -11.49
C PRO A 448 -20.65 -23.65 -10.31
N LYS A 449 -19.64 -24.52 -10.16
CA LYS A 449 -19.56 -25.51 -9.08
C LYS A 449 -18.92 -24.93 -7.83
N ILE A 450 -19.42 -25.31 -6.66
CA ILE A 450 -18.83 -24.94 -5.38
C ILE A 450 -17.57 -25.79 -5.15
N VAL A 451 -16.45 -25.14 -4.87
CA VAL A 451 -15.22 -25.80 -4.44
C VAL A 451 -15.30 -25.98 -2.92
N SER A 452 -15.68 -27.19 -2.45
CA SER A 452 -15.82 -27.42 -1.01
C SER A 452 -14.50 -27.47 -0.27
N GLY A 453 -14.45 -26.95 0.97
CA GLY A 453 -13.30 -27.08 1.87
C GLY A 453 -12.91 -28.55 2.10
N GLN A 454 -13.91 -29.42 2.24
CA GLN A 454 -13.73 -30.88 2.37
C GLN A 454 -12.90 -31.47 1.22
N SER A 455 -13.22 -31.12 -0.04
CA SER A 455 -12.50 -31.65 -1.20
C SER A 455 -11.04 -31.16 -1.31
N ILE A 456 -10.74 -29.99 -0.75
CA ILE A 456 -9.40 -29.41 -0.79
C ILE A 456 -8.55 -29.97 0.35
N ILE A 457 -9.05 -29.94 1.57
CA ILE A 457 -8.34 -30.45 2.76
C ILE A 457 -8.20 -31.97 2.71
N GLY A 458 -9.22 -32.69 2.20
CA GLY A 458 -9.16 -34.15 1.99
C GLY A 458 -8.28 -34.56 0.81
N SER A 459 -7.78 -33.66 -0.01
CA SER A 459 -6.95 -33.99 -1.17
C SER A 459 -5.61 -34.62 -0.77
N LYS A 460 -5.12 -35.59 -1.55
CA LYS A 460 -3.80 -36.20 -1.37
C LYS A 460 -2.69 -35.16 -1.30
N LYS A 461 -2.72 -34.15 -2.17
CA LYS A 461 -1.74 -33.06 -2.22
C LYS A 461 -1.63 -32.30 -0.90
N PHE A 462 -2.75 -32.04 -0.21
CA PHE A 462 -2.75 -31.37 1.08
C PHE A 462 -2.32 -32.33 2.21
N GLN A 463 -2.83 -33.55 2.22
CA GLN A 463 -2.56 -34.52 3.28
C GLN A 463 -1.08 -34.95 3.31
N GLU A 464 -0.44 -35.13 2.17
CA GLU A 464 0.97 -35.53 2.05
C GLU A 464 1.94 -34.32 2.00
N SER A 465 1.45 -33.10 2.15
CA SER A 465 2.27 -31.88 2.07
C SER A 465 3.32 -31.83 3.19
N THR A 466 4.55 -31.54 2.81
CA THR A 466 5.72 -31.33 3.69
C THR A 466 5.94 -29.85 4.04
N TYR A 467 5.00 -28.97 3.71
CA TYR A 467 5.11 -27.54 4.00
C TYR A 467 5.07 -27.28 5.52
N ASP A 468 5.85 -26.29 5.97
CA ASP A 468 5.87 -25.91 7.38
C ASP A 468 4.53 -25.31 7.82
N LEU A 469 3.94 -24.40 7.03
CA LEU A 469 2.61 -23.82 7.27
C LEU A 469 1.76 -23.91 5.99
N PRO A 470 1.18 -25.07 5.68
CA PRO A 470 0.40 -25.27 4.46
C PRO A 470 -0.94 -24.56 4.53
N VAL A 471 -1.19 -23.71 3.55
CA VAL A 471 -2.45 -23.01 3.34
C VAL A 471 -3.07 -23.49 2.04
N ALA A 472 -4.22 -24.14 2.12
CA ALA A 472 -4.98 -24.62 0.97
C ALA A 472 -6.04 -23.59 0.59
N LEU A 473 -5.81 -22.90 -0.52
CA LEU A 473 -6.64 -21.76 -0.91
C LEU A 473 -7.85 -22.15 -1.77
N GLY A 474 -7.76 -23.22 -2.56
CA GLY A 474 -8.86 -23.62 -3.43
C GLY A 474 -8.42 -24.41 -4.66
N LYS A 475 -9.08 -24.21 -5.81
CA LYS A 475 -8.76 -24.84 -7.09
C LYS A 475 -8.44 -23.82 -8.18
N THR A 476 -7.47 -24.14 -9.03
CA THR A 476 -7.16 -23.39 -10.25
C THR A 476 -8.21 -23.59 -11.34
N ILE A 477 -8.08 -22.87 -12.44
CA ILE A 477 -8.93 -23.09 -13.64
C ILE A 477 -8.75 -24.52 -14.20
N THR A 478 -7.55 -25.10 -14.06
CA THR A 478 -7.26 -26.49 -14.45
C THR A 478 -7.79 -27.54 -13.47
N ASN A 479 -8.60 -27.11 -12.48
CA ASN A 479 -9.17 -27.94 -11.42
C ASN A 479 -8.16 -28.57 -10.45
N GLU A 480 -6.91 -28.10 -10.46
CA GLU A 480 -5.87 -28.53 -9.54
C GLU A 480 -5.99 -27.85 -8.17
N VAL A 481 -5.70 -28.58 -7.10
CA VAL A 481 -5.65 -27.99 -5.76
C VAL A 481 -4.49 -26.99 -5.68
N PHE A 482 -4.85 -25.75 -5.35
CA PHE A 482 -3.90 -24.66 -5.16
C PHE A 482 -3.62 -24.47 -3.68
N MET A 483 -2.38 -24.69 -3.29
CA MET A 483 -1.91 -24.54 -1.93
C MET A 483 -0.54 -23.90 -1.89
N VAL A 484 -0.26 -23.20 -0.82
CA VAL A 484 0.95 -22.41 -0.63
C VAL A 484 1.54 -22.63 0.77
N ASP A 485 2.82 -22.35 0.94
CA ASP A 485 3.49 -22.41 2.24
C ASP A 485 3.64 -20.98 2.79
N LEU A 486 2.99 -20.68 3.90
CA LEU A 486 3.05 -19.34 4.52
C LEU A 486 4.48 -18.98 4.98
N CYS A 487 5.31 -19.98 5.34
CA CYS A 487 6.72 -19.71 5.70
C CYS A 487 7.56 -19.22 4.51
N LYS A 488 7.22 -19.65 3.28
CA LYS A 488 7.87 -19.15 2.06
C LYS A 488 7.36 -17.77 1.64
N MET A 489 6.12 -17.44 2.04
CA MET A 489 5.44 -16.17 1.81
C MET A 489 5.08 -15.57 3.17
N PRO A 490 6.01 -14.97 3.88
CA PRO A 490 5.87 -14.70 5.31
C PRO A 490 4.68 -13.84 5.68
N HIS A 491 4.25 -12.96 4.78
CA HIS A 491 3.15 -12.03 5.01
C HIS A 491 2.24 -11.98 3.78
N MET A 492 0.94 -11.90 4.04
CA MET A 492 -0.10 -11.95 3.01
C MET A 492 -1.09 -10.81 3.15
N LEU A 493 -1.37 -10.13 2.06
CA LEU A 493 -2.44 -9.14 1.94
C LEU A 493 -3.67 -9.78 1.28
N VAL A 494 -4.83 -9.65 1.91
CA VAL A 494 -6.11 -10.14 1.39
C VAL A 494 -7.07 -8.97 1.23
N ALA A 495 -7.54 -8.71 0.01
CA ALA A 495 -8.46 -7.60 -0.20
C ALA A 495 -9.62 -7.99 -1.14
N GLY A 496 -10.77 -7.32 -0.99
CA GLY A 496 -11.94 -7.55 -1.82
C GLY A 496 -13.17 -6.82 -1.31
N ALA A 497 -14.15 -6.57 -2.18
CA ALA A 497 -15.39 -5.91 -1.79
C ALA A 497 -16.24 -6.80 -0.85
N THR A 498 -17.13 -6.16 -0.11
CA THR A 498 -18.04 -6.85 0.82
C THR A 498 -18.85 -7.96 0.13
N GLY A 499 -18.92 -9.13 0.72
CA GLY A 499 -19.67 -10.29 0.19
C GLY A 499 -18.99 -11.01 -0.99
N GLN A 500 -17.75 -10.66 -1.37
CA GLN A 500 -17.07 -11.30 -2.50
C GLN A 500 -16.19 -12.50 -2.13
N GLY A 501 -16.11 -12.86 -0.84
CA GLY A 501 -15.43 -14.08 -0.37
C GLY A 501 -14.24 -13.86 0.57
N LYS A 502 -13.95 -12.61 1.01
CA LYS A 502 -12.83 -12.30 1.91
C LYS A 502 -12.87 -13.13 3.20
N SER A 503 -14.00 -13.14 3.91
CA SER A 503 -14.18 -13.89 5.16
C SER A 503 -14.06 -15.39 4.95
N VAL A 504 -14.63 -15.91 3.84
CA VAL A 504 -14.48 -17.32 3.45
C VAL A 504 -13.00 -17.67 3.19
N GLY A 505 -12.27 -16.76 2.53
CA GLY A 505 -10.84 -16.92 2.30
C GLY A 505 -10.02 -16.95 3.59
N LEU A 506 -10.32 -16.07 4.55
CA LEU A 506 -9.68 -16.08 5.87
C LEU A 506 -9.99 -17.37 6.63
N ASN A 507 -11.24 -17.83 6.59
CA ASN A 507 -11.65 -19.12 7.18
C ASN A 507 -10.90 -20.29 6.51
N ALA A 508 -10.74 -20.30 5.19
CA ALA A 508 -9.99 -21.33 4.49
C ALA A 508 -8.51 -21.36 4.92
N ILE A 509 -7.89 -20.20 5.13
CA ILE A 509 -6.51 -20.09 5.61
C ILE A 509 -6.38 -20.63 7.04
N ILE A 510 -7.18 -20.12 7.97
CA ILE A 510 -7.13 -20.52 9.39
C ILE A 510 -7.44 -22.01 9.53
N THR A 511 -8.50 -22.49 8.88
CA THR A 511 -8.91 -23.91 8.92
C THR A 511 -7.82 -24.81 8.36
N SER A 512 -7.17 -24.46 7.24
CA SER A 512 -6.04 -25.23 6.70
C SER A 512 -4.94 -25.46 7.74
N LEU A 513 -4.62 -24.42 8.51
CA LEU A 513 -3.59 -24.49 9.54
C LEU A 513 -4.05 -25.32 10.75
N LEU A 514 -5.32 -25.21 11.17
CA LEU A 514 -5.89 -26.02 12.26
C LEU A 514 -5.92 -27.53 11.95
N TYR A 515 -6.09 -27.90 10.67
CA TYR A 515 -6.07 -29.31 10.24
C TYR A 515 -4.68 -29.91 10.16
N LYS A 516 -3.63 -29.09 10.14
CA LYS A 516 -2.26 -29.57 9.87
C LYS A 516 -1.31 -29.37 11.02
N LYS A 517 -1.58 -28.43 11.93
CA LYS A 517 -0.66 -28.05 13.00
C LYS A 517 -1.21 -28.40 14.39
N HIS A 518 -0.28 -28.86 15.24
CA HIS A 518 -0.58 -29.11 16.65
C HIS A 518 -0.60 -27.78 17.45
N PRO A 519 -1.42 -27.68 18.52
CA PRO A 519 -1.44 -26.47 19.35
C PRO A 519 -0.08 -26.05 19.94
N ALA A 520 0.82 -27.00 20.16
CA ALA A 520 2.21 -26.73 20.59
C ALA A 520 3.08 -26.07 19.51
N GLU A 521 2.73 -26.23 18.24
CA GLU A 521 3.53 -25.80 17.10
C GLU A 521 3.05 -24.46 16.49
N LEU A 522 1.81 -24.07 16.77
CA LEU A 522 1.16 -22.91 16.16
C LEU A 522 0.31 -22.14 17.17
N LYS A 523 0.41 -20.83 17.12
CA LYS A 523 -0.45 -19.89 17.84
C LYS A 523 -0.99 -18.83 16.91
N PHE A 524 -2.23 -18.40 17.13
CA PHE A 524 -2.86 -17.30 16.39
C PHE A 524 -3.03 -16.08 17.29
N VAL A 525 -2.83 -14.90 16.70
CA VAL A 525 -3.28 -13.61 17.23
C VAL A 525 -4.37 -13.11 16.28
N LEU A 526 -5.61 -13.09 16.74
CA LEU A 526 -6.76 -12.73 15.92
C LEU A 526 -7.26 -11.33 16.29
N VAL A 527 -7.30 -10.44 15.31
CA VAL A 527 -7.71 -9.04 15.45
C VAL A 527 -8.97 -8.80 14.63
N ASP A 528 -10.08 -8.48 15.30
CA ASP A 528 -11.39 -8.24 14.68
C ASP A 528 -12.04 -6.97 15.25
N PRO A 529 -11.74 -5.79 14.68
CA PRO A 529 -12.32 -4.52 15.15
C PRO A 529 -13.85 -4.46 15.05
N LYS A 530 -14.44 -5.30 14.19
CA LYS A 530 -15.90 -5.33 13.95
C LYS A 530 -16.65 -6.30 14.84
N LYS A 531 -15.98 -7.18 15.54
CA LYS A 531 -16.55 -8.22 16.42
C LYS A 531 -17.50 -9.22 15.70
N VAL A 532 -17.23 -9.50 14.42
CA VAL A 532 -18.16 -10.31 13.58
C VAL A 532 -17.53 -11.60 13.10
N GLU A 533 -16.30 -11.51 12.54
CA GLU A 533 -15.73 -12.61 11.76
C GLU A 533 -15.01 -13.65 12.62
N PHE A 534 -14.26 -13.23 13.64
CA PHE A 534 -13.40 -14.12 14.41
C PHE A 534 -13.95 -14.54 15.77
N SER A 535 -15.10 -14.05 16.20
CA SER A 535 -15.72 -14.43 17.48
C SER A 535 -15.92 -15.94 17.63
N ILE A 536 -16.13 -16.65 16.52
CA ILE A 536 -16.30 -18.10 16.45
C ILE A 536 -15.04 -18.89 16.88
N TYR A 537 -13.85 -18.27 16.79
CA TYR A 537 -12.58 -18.88 17.19
C TYR A 537 -12.26 -18.69 18.68
N SER A 538 -13.01 -17.89 19.44
CA SER A 538 -12.74 -17.64 20.86
C SER A 538 -12.73 -18.92 21.70
N VAL A 539 -13.52 -19.90 21.33
CA VAL A 539 -13.64 -21.20 22.04
C VAL A 539 -12.37 -22.05 22.03
N ILE A 540 -11.41 -21.78 21.12
CA ILE A 540 -10.11 -22.48 21.04
C ILE A 540 -8.98 -21.71 21.72
N GLU A 541 -9.30 -20.77 22.62
CA GLU A 541 -8.34 -19.94 23.34
C GLU A 541 -7.21 -20.75 23.97
N HIS A 542 -7.56 -21.77 24.75
CA HIS A 542 -6.61 -22.60 25.48
C HIS A 542 -5.76 -23.55 24.58
N HIS A 543 -6.04 -23.60 23.28
CA HIS A 543 -5.31 -24.43 22.32
C HIS A 543 -4.41 -23.60 21.42
N PHE A 544 -4.99 -22.67 20.70
CA PHE A 544 -4.33 -22.01 19.59
C PHE A 544 -4.19 -20.51 19.73
N LEU A 545 -4.85 -19.82 20.68
CA LEU A 545 -4.80 -18.35 20.70
C LEU A 545 -3.67 -17.84 21.59
N ALA A 546 -3.12 -16.70 21.16
CA ALA A 546 -2.16 -15.92 21.91
C ALA A 546 -2.77 -14.54 22.20
N LYS A 547 -2.63 -14.08 23.45
CA LYS A 547 -3.17 -12.79 23.92
C LYS A 547 -2.22 -12.10 24.89
N LEU A 548 -2.53 -10.83 25.21
CA LEU A 548 -1.84 -10.12 26.29
C LEU A 548 -2.25 -10.70 27.67
N PRO A 549 -1.38 -10.65 28.68
CA PRO A 549 -1.68 -11.14 30.02
C PRO A 549 -2.90 -10.46 30.66
N ASP A 550 -3.09 -9.16 30.43
CA ASP A 550 -4.18 -8.35 30.96
C ASP A 550 -5.45 -8.37 30.07
N GLY A 551 -5.43 -9.15 28.96
CA GLY A 551 -6.55 -9.24 28.02
C GLY A 551 -7.63 -10.18 28.53
N GLU A 552 -8.87 -9.69 28.73
CA GLU A 552 -10.02 -10.51 29.06
C GLU A 552 -10.45 -11.37 27.87
N ASP A 553 -10.52 -10.78 26.68
CA ASP A 553 -10.95 -11.43 25.45
C ASP A 553 -9.78 -12.06 24.69
N ALA A 554 -10.01 -13.27 24.16
CA ALA A 554 -9.05 -13.96 23.29
C ALA A 554 -8.95 -13.34 21.90
N ILE A 555 -10.01 -12.69 21.43
CA ILE A 555 -10.08 -11.97 20.15
C ILE A 555 -9.92 -10.48 20.43
N ILE A 556 -8.96 -9.85 19.78
CA ILE A 556 -8.63 -8.45 20.05
C ILE A 556 -9.54 -7.56 19.22
N THR A 557 -10.36 -6.76 19.89
CA THR A 557 -11.38 -5.93 19.23
C THR A 557 -11.17 -4.43 19.44
N ASP A 558 -10.49 -4.04 20.51
CA ASP A 558 -10.19 -2.64 20.86
C ASP A 558 -8.90 -2.19 20.17
N VAL A 559 -8.92 -1.00 19.55
CA VAL A 559 -7.79 -0.46 18.78
C VAL A 559 -6.57 -0.21 19.66
N THR A 560 -6.74 0.24 20.88
CA THR A 560 -5.63 0.47 21.83
C THR A 560 -4.95 -0.85 22.19
N LYS A 561 -5.75 -1.89 22.47
CA LYS A 561 -5.25 -3.25 22.71
C LYS A 561 -4.57 -3.83 21.47
N VAL A 562 -5.03 -3.50 20.25
CA VAL A 562 -4.35 -3.91 19.00
C VAL A 562 -2.95 -3.30 18.92
N VAL A 563 -2.81 -1.98 19.20
CA VAL A 563 -1.50 -1.31 19.22
C VAL A 563 -0.57 -1.96 20.25
N GLN A 564 -1.06 -2.19 21.46
CA GLN A 564 -0.30 -2.87 22.51
C GLN A 564 0.13 -4.29 22.10
N THR A 565 -0.77 -5.06 21.51
CA THR A 565 -0.48 -6.41 21.04
C THR A 565 0.57 -6.43 19.92
N LEU A 566 0.47 -5.52 18.95
CA LEU A 566 1.45 -5.43 17.86
C LEU A 566 2.85 -5.07 18.39
N ASN A 567 2.93 -4.16 19.35
CA ASN A 567 4.20 -3.83 20.00
C ASN A 567 4.73 -5.00 20.86
N SER A 568 3.84 -5.70 21.56
CA SER A 568 4.18 -6.94 22.28
C SER A 568 4.75 -8.02 21.35
N ILE A 569 4.18 -8.19 20.15
CA ILE A 569 4.73 -9.08 19.13
C ILE A 569 6.11 -8.62 18.65
N CYS A 570 6.37 -7.30 18.59
CA CYS A 570 7.72 -6.79 18.30
C CYS A 570 8.72 -7.19 19.39
N ILE A 571 8.32 -7.15 20.68
CA ILE A 571 9.17 -7.61 21.80
C ILE A 571 9.41 -9.12 21.71
N GLU A 572 8.38 -9.91 21.46
CA GLU A 572 8.53 -11.36 21.26
C GLU A 572 9.46 -11.66 20.08
N MET A 573 9.35 -10.91 19.00
CA MET A 573 10.23 -11.02 17.84
C MET A 573 11.71 -10.76 18.23
N ASP A 574 11.99 -9.69 18.97
CA ASP A 574 13.34 -9.34 19.43
C ASP A 574 13.88 -10.41 20.38
N THR A 575 13.08 -10.87 21.33
CA THR A 575 13.44 -11.97 22.24
C THR A 575 13.79 -13.24 21.49
N ARG A 576 13.03 -13.58 20.45
CA ARG A 576 13.34 -14.74 19.59
C ARG A 576 14.64 -14.56 18.83
N TYR A 577 14.95 -13.35 18.35
CA TYR A 577 16.24 -13.07 17.72
C TYR A 577 17.41 -13.26 18.67
N ASP A 578 17.28 -12.85 19.94
CA ASP A 578 18.32 -13.08 20.95
C ASP A 578 18.54 -14.58 21.21
N LEU A 579 17.47 -15.36 21.25
CA LEU A 579 17.55 -16.82 21.37
C LEU A 579 18.18 -17.48 20.12
N LEU A 580 17.85 -17.04 18.89
CA LEU A 580 18.50 -17.51 17.67
C LEU A 580 20.00 -17.21 17.68
N LYS A 581 20.37 -15.99 18.10
CA LYS A 581 21.75 -15.55 18.23
C LYS A 581 22.51 -16.39 19.28
N ALA A 582 21.92 -16.64 20.46
CA ALA A 582 22.51 -17.47 21.51
C ALA A 582 22.68 -18.93 21.05
N ALA A 583 21.77 -19.44 20.21
CA ALA A 583 21.83 -20.78 19.64
C ALA A 583 22.71 -20.89 18.38
N HIS A 584 23.27 -19.78 17.88
CA HIS A 584 24.06 -19.73 16.64
C HIS A 584 23.31 -20.32 15.42
N VAL A 585 22.04 -19.95 15.23
CA VAL A 585 21.21 -20.38 14.11
C VAL A 585 20.56 -19.20 13.40
N ARG A 586 20.07 -19.41 12.15
CA ARG A 586 19.55 -18.34 11.28
C ARG A 586 18.03 -18.23 11.28
N ASN A 587 17.33 -19.31 11.65
CA ASN A 587 15.87 -19.36 11.57
C ASN A 587 15.27 -20.28 12.65
N ILE A 588 13.97 -20.12 12.87
CA ILE A 588 13.20 -20.88 13.85
C ILE A 588 13.24 -22.40 13.62
N LYS A 589 13.31 -22.85 12.36
CA LYS A 589 13.33 -24.28 12.04
C LYS A 589 14.61 -24.94 12.55
N GLU A 590 15.77 -24.36 12.23
CA GLU A 590 17.07 -24.81 12.74
C GLU A 590 17.13 -24.74 14.27
N TYR A 591 16.53 -23.69 14.85
CA TYR A 591 16.47 -23.53 16.30
C TYR A 591 15.65 -24.63 16.98
N ASN A 592 14.43 -24.85 16.51
CA ASN A 592 13.53 -25.86 17.05
C ASN A 592 14.11 -27.28 16.85
N GLU A 593 14.79 -27.55 15.73
CA GLU A 593 15.49 -28.81 15.48
C GLU A 593 16.62 -29.04 16.51
N LYS A 594 17.48 -28.05 16.79
CA LYS A 594 18.47 -28.11 17.86
C LYS A 594 17.85 -28.30 19.24
N PHE A 595 16.70 -27.62 19.51
CA PHE A 595 16.02 -27.76 20.78
C PHE A 595 15.43 -29.16 20.97
N ILE A 596 14.79 -29.70 19.94
CA ILE A 596 14.25 -31.06 19.91
C ILE A 596 15.37 -32.07 20.15
N ASN A 597 16.53 -31.90 19.51
CA ASN A 597 17.71 -32.76 19.69
C ASN A 597 18.47 -32.52 21.01
N ARG A 598 17.90 -31.71 21.95
CA ARG A 598 18.46 -31.36 23.27
C ARG A 598 19.86 -30.73 23.24
N GLN A 599 20.19 -30.05 22.13
CA GLN A 599 21.46 -29.31 21.98
C GLN A 599 21.45 -27.92 22.63
N LEU A 600 20.26 -27.46 23.08
CA LEU A 600 20.06 -26.16 23.74
C LEU A 600 19.64 -26.37 25.20
N ASN A 601 20.28 -25.61 26.11
CA ASN A 601 20.02 -25.75 27.56
C ASN A 601 18.82 -24.86 27.98
N PRO A 602 17.69 -25.44 28.48
CA PRO A 602 16.53 -24.68 28.98
C PRO A 602 16.88 -23.75 30.14
N GLU A 603 17.84 -24.06 31.00
CA GLU A 603 18.28 -23.20 32.11
C GLU A 603 18.89 -21.87 31.66
N LYS A 604 19.35 -21.79 30.40
CA LYS A 604 19.81 -20.57 29.75
C LYS A 604 18.69 -19.79 29.07
N GLY A 605 17.42 -20.14 29.34
CA GLY A 605 16.24 -19.48 28.78
C GLY A 605 15.79 -20.02 27.41
N HIS A 606 16.44 -21.06 26.89
CA HIS A 606 15.99 -21.67 25.65
C HIS A 606 14.67 -22.43 25.85
N LYS A 607 13.73 -22.21 24.94
CA LYS A 607 12.40 -22.86 24.91
C LYS A 607 12.00 -23.21 23.49
N PHE A 608 11.14 -24.22 23.32
CA PHE A 608 10.54 -24.48 22.01
C PHE A 608 9.70 -23.27 21.54
N MET A 609 9.88 -22.87 20.29
CA MET A 609 9.19 -21.70 19.73
C MET A 609 8.07 -22.15 18.79
N PRO A 610 6.78 -21.95 19.13
CA PRO A 610 5.70 -22.14 18.18
C PRO A 610 5.74 -21.05 17.10
N TYR A 611 5.24 -21.37 15.90
CA TYR A 611 4.90 -20.35 14.92
C TYR A 611 3.79 -19.46 15.45
N ILE A 612 3.83 -18.17 15.13
CA ILE A 612 2.76 -17.22 15.46
C ILE A 612 2.20 -16.66 14.15
N VAL A 613 0.89 -16.79 13.96
CA VAL A 613 0.19 -16.22 12.80
C VAL A 613 -0.77 -15.14 13.27
N VAL A 614 -0.47 -13.91 12.92
CA VAL A 614 -1.31 -12.74 13.21
C VAL A 614 -2.30 -12.56 12.06
N VAL A 615 -3.59 -12.53 12.34
CA VAL A 615 -4.63 -12.32 11.32
C VAL A 615 -5.46 -11.09 11.69
N ILE A 616 -5.51 -10.13 10.79
CA ILE A 616 -6.27 -8.89 10.95
C ILE A 616 -7.40 -8.88 9.91
N ASP A 617 -8.67 -8.89 10.37
CA ASP A 617 -9.83 -8.93 9.47
C ASP A 617 -10.04 -7.64 8.67
N GLU A 618 -9.97 -6.47 9.33
CA GLU A 618 -10.17 -5.19 8.66
C GLU A 618 -9.06 -4.19 9.04
N PHE A 619 -7.99 -4.25 8.30
CA PHE A 619 -6.83 -3.36 8.48
C PHE A 619 -7.19 -1.89 8.22
N GLY A 620 -8.15 -1.64 7.31
CA GLY A 620 -8.58 -0.29 6.98
C GLY A 620 -9.13 0.48 8.18
N ASP A 621 -9.90 -0.18 9.04
CA ASP A 621 -10.50 0.47 10.22
C ASP A 621 -9.41 0.82 11.27
N LEU A 622 -8.39 -0.02 11.41
CA LEU A 622 -7.25 0.24 12.31
C LEU A 622 -6.40 1.43 11.83
N ILE A 623 -6.06 1.48 10.55
CA ILE A 623 -5.27 2.58 9.98
C ILE A 623 -6.03 3.90 10.04
N MET A 624 -7.35 3.88 9.82
CA MET A 624 -8.17 5.09 9.88
C MET A 624 -8.30 5.64 11.31
N THR A 625 -8.18 4.78 12.33
CA THR A 625 -8.34 5.17 13.74
C THR A 625 -7.00 5.50 14.41
N ALA A 626 -5.99 4.63 14.31
CA ALA A 626 -4.71 4.76 15.00
C ALA A 626 -3.52 5.08 14.05
N GLY A 627 -3.74 5.12 12.74
CA GLY A 627 -2.76 5.59 11.76
C GLY A 627 -1.37 4.97 11.92
N LYS A 628 -0.39 5.83 12.23
CA LYS A 628 1.03 5.42 12.34
C LYS A 628 1.33 4.50 13.51
N GLU A 629 0.55 4.54 14.59
CA GLU A 629 0.77 3.69 15.77
C GLU A 629 0.57 2.21 15.44
N VAL A 630 -0.31 1.91 14.48
CA VAL A 630 -0.52 0.56 13.95
C VAL A 630 0.42 0.26 12.77
N GLU A 631 0.66 1.24 11.89
CA GLU A 631 1.48 1.04 10.68
C GLU A 631 2.95 0.70 11.01
N LEU A 632 3.55 1.39 12.00
CA LEU A 632 4.95 1.21 12.34
C LEU A 632 5.27 -0.21 12.88
N PRO A 633 4.56 -0.76 13.89
CA PRO A 633 4.84 -2.12 14.34
C PRO A 633 4.50 -3.16 13.25
N ILE A 634 3.45 -2.96 12.44
CA ILE A 634 3.17 -3.86 11.31
C ILE A 634 4.32 -3.87 10.30
N ALA A 635 4.83 -2.70 9.92
CA ALA A 635 5.97 -2.61 9.01
C ALA A 635 7.22 -3.30 9.59
N ARG A 636 7.51 -3.11 10.88
CA ARG A 636 8.64 -3.75 11.57
C ARG A 636 8.51 -5.28 11.59
N ILE A 637 7.35 -5.80 11.96
CA ILE A 637 7.05 -7.24 11.93
C ILE A 637 7.21 -7.78 10.51
N ALA A 638 6.62 -7.11 9.52
CA ALA A 638 6.65 -7.56 8.14
C ALA A 638 8.07 -7.56 7.52
N GLN A 639 8.97 -6.71 8.01
CA GLN A 639 10.37 -6.68 7.55
C GLN A 639 11.24 -7.76 8.21
N LEU A 640 11.04 -8.03 9.48
CA LEU A 640 11.98 -8.79 10.28
C LEU A 640 11.48 -10.15 10.78
N ALA A 641 10.16 -10.36 10.95
CA ALA A 641 9.64 -11.47 11.72
C ALA A 641 9.71 -12.85 11.03
N ARG A 642 10.01 -12.91 9.73
CA ARG A 642 10.07 -14.16 8.95
C ARG A 642 11.01 -15.20 9.57
N ALA A 643 12.22 -14.80 9.93
CA ALA A 643 13.24 -15.71 10.44
C ALA A 643 12.86 -16.33 11.80
N VAL A 644 12.10 -15.59 12.60
CA VAL A 644 11.66 -16.01 13.95
C VAL A 644 10.28 -16.69 13.96
N GLY A 645 9.72 -17.00 12.80
CA GLY A 645 8.47 -17.76 12.66
C GLY A 645 7.21 -16.99 13.04
N ILE A 646 7.20 -15.67 12.87
CA ILE A 646 6.01 -14.84 13.04
C ILE A 646 5.54 -14.38 11.66
N HIS A 647 4.30 -14.68 11.34
CA HIS A 647 3.68 -14.41 10.05
C HIS A 647 2.46 -13.53 10.21
N MET A 648 2.14 -12.71 9.21
CA MET A 648 1.04 -11.77 9.29
C MET A 648 0.15 -11.86 8.05
N ILE A 649 -1.15 -11.89 8.28
CA ILE A 649 -2.19 -11.82 7.25
C ILE A 649 -3.05 -10.61 7.55
N ILE A 650 -2.99 -9.62 6.69
CA ILE A 650 -3.83 -8.42 6.80
C ILE A 650 -4.93 -8.47 5.75
N ALA A 651 -6.15 -8.22 6.16
CA ALA A 651 -7.27 -8.18 5.24
C ALA A 651 -7.97 -6.81 5.27
N THR A 652 -8.59 -6.42 4.14
CA THR A 652 -9.39 -5.20 4.06
C THR A 652 -10.48 -5.29 3.00
N GLN A 653 -11.60 -4.65 3.28
CA GLN A 653 -12.69 -4.43 2.32
C GLN A 653 -12.57 -3.10 1.58
N ARG A 654 -11.61 -2.25 2.00
CA ARG A 654 -11.38 -0.91 1.45
C ARG A 654 -9.99 -0.80 0.82
N PRO A 655 -9.79 -1.31 -0.40
CA PRO A 655 -8.48 -1.35 -1.04
C PRO A 655 -8.07 0.01 -1.63
N THR A 656 -7.95 1.03 -0.78
CA THR A 656 -7.50 2.37 -1.18
C THR A 656 -6.00 2.55 -0.95
N THR A 657 -5.38 3.48 -1.67
CA THR A 657 -3.94 3.79 -1.55
C THR A 657 -3.55 4.32 -0.17
N ASN A 658 -4.49 4.91 0.57
CA ASN A 658 -4.27 5.37 1.94
C ASN A 658 -4.21 4.22 2.96
N ILE A 659 -4.78 3.07 2.63
CA ILE A 659 -4.78 1.85 3.46
C ILE A 659 -3.68 0.90 2.99
N ILE A 660 -3.64 0.61 1.70
CA ILE A 660 -2.61 -0.24 1.08
C ILE A 660 -1.48 0.67 0.58
N THR A 661 -0.64 1.11 1.52
CA THR A 661 0.50 2.00 1.24
C THR A 661 1.63 1.28 0.51
N GLY A 662 2.59 2.04 -0.06
CA GLY A 662 3.80 1.47 -0.65
C GLY A 662 4.60 0.62 0.33
N THR A 663 4.68 1.01 1.60
CA THR A 663 5.34 0.25 2.68
C THR A 663 4.68 -1.11 2.90
N ILE A 664 3.35 -1.17 2.92
CA ILE A 664 2.60 -2.42 3.04
C ILE A 664 2.86 -3.31 1.82
N LYS A 665 2.77 -2.76 0.60
CA LYS A 665 3.00 -3.54 -0.63
C LYS A 665 4.41 -4.12 -0.74
N ALA A 666 5.43 -3.38 -0.30
CA ALA A 666 6.81 -3.84 -0.32
C ALA A 666 7.07 -5.03 0.63
N ASN A 667 6.37 -5.07 1.77
CA ASN A 667 6.60 -6.07 2.82
C ASN A 667 5.60 -7.24 2.80
N PHE A 668 4.52 -7.14 2.01
CA PHE A 668 3.53 -8.20 1.81
C PHE A 668 3.62 -8.73 0.37
N PRO A 669 4.54 -9.67 0.09
CA PRO A 669 4.80 -10.16 -1.25
C PRO A 669 3.69 -11.06 -1.81
N ALA A 670 2.95 -11.75 -0.94
CA ALA A 670 1.79 -12.53 -1.33
C ALA A 670 0.52 -11.68 -1.22
N ARG A 671 -0.26 -11.63 -2.30
CA ARG A 671 -1.48 -10.82 -2.35
C ARG A 671 -2.63 -11.61 -2.93
N ILE A 672 -3.77 -11.53 -2.27
CA ILE A 672 -5.04 -12.10 -2.71
C ILE A 672 -6.00 -10.95 -2.99
N ALA A 673 -6.52 -10.91 -4.20
CA ALA A 673 -7.60 -10.00 -4.56
C ALA A 673 -8.85 -10.81 -4.91
N PHE A 674 -9.86 -10.73 -4.09
CA PHE A 674 -11.24 -11.08 -4.45
C PHE A 674 -11.83 -10.01 -5.35
N ARG A 675 -13.02 -10.23 -5.89
CA ARG A 675 -13.68 -9.25 -6.75
C ARG A 675 -13.74 -7.87 -6.09
N VAL A 676 -13.39 -6.85 -6.85
CA VAL A 676 -13.54 -5.42 -6.51
C VAL A 676 -14.39 -4.73 -7.55
N SER A 677 -14.95 -3.56 -7.21
CA SER A 677 -15.84 -2.84 -8.10
C SER A 677 -15.11 -2.04 -9.17
N ALA A 678 -13.96 -1.45 -8.81
CA ALA A 678 -13.20 -0.58 -9.69
C ALA A 678 -11.86 -1.20 -10.11
N MET A 679 -11.42 -0.90 -11.33
CA MET A 679 -10.09 -1.30 -11.83
C MET A 679 -8.97 -0.69 -10.99
N ILE A 680 -9.16 0.51 -10.45
CA ILE A 680 -8.18 1.19 -9.60
C ILE A 680 -7.91 0.39 -8.32
N ASP A 681 -8.94 -0.24 -7.74
CA ASP A 681 -8.80 -1.08 -6.55
C ASP A 681 -7.96 -2.32 -6.85
N SER A 682 -8.17 -2.93 -8.04
CA SER A 682 -7.34 -4.05 -8.51
C SER A 682 -5.87 -3.64 -8.63
N ARG A 683 -5.59 -2.47 -9.21
CA ARG A 683 -4.23 -1.92 -9.31
C ARG A 683 -3.64 -1.60 -7.94
N THR A 684 -4.45 -1.14 -6.99
CA THR A 684 -3.99 -0.87 -5.63
C THR A 684 -3.56 -2.15 -4.91
N ILE A 685 -4.26 -3.27 -5.12
CA ILE A 685 -3.93 -4.55 -4.49
C ILE A 685 -2.79 -5.26 -5.22
N LEU A 686 -2.95 -5.46 -6.55
CA LEU A 686 -2.13 -6.36 -7.37
C LEU A 686 -1.11 -5.64 -8.26
N ASP A 687 -1.06 -4.31 -8.25
CA ASP A 687 -0.30 -3.47 -9.19
C ASP A 687 -0.70 -3.67 -10.67
N ARG A 688 -1.82 -4.36 -10.93
CA ARG A 688 -2.35 -4.65 -12.27
C ARG A 688 -3.88 -4.81 -12.26
N PRO A 689 -4.56 -4.63 -13.40
CA PRO A 689 -6.00 -4.86 -13.52
C PRO A 689 -6.34 -6.35 -13.47
N GLY A 690 -7.62 -6.68 -13.28
CA GLY A 690 -8.16 -8.03 -13.40
C GLY A 690 -9.06 -8.46 -12.24
N ALA A 691 -8.89 -7.94 -11.02
CA ALA A 691 -9.77 -8.30 -9.89
C ALA A 691 -11.19 -7.71 -10.04
N ASN A 692 -11.38 -6.65 -10.82
CA ASN A 692 -12.68 -6.10 -11.17
C ASN A 692 -13.47 -6.98 -12.17
N GLN A 693 -12.79 -7.86 -12.89
CA GLN A 693 -13.36 -8.79 -13.89
C GLN A 693 -13.69 -10.17 -13.31
N LEU A 694 -13.43 -10.39 -12.01
CA LEU A 694 -13.77 -11.62 -11.33
C LEU A 694 -15.29 -11.78 -11.18
N ILE A 695 -15.77 -13.04 -11.07
CA ILE A 695 -17.19 -13.34 -10.92
C ILE A 695 -17.68 -12.96 -9.53
N GLY A 696 -16.82 -13.04 -8.52
CA GLY A 696 -17.16 -12.95 -7.10
C GLY A 696 -17.41 -14.32 -6.48
N ARG A 697 -18.07 -14.38 -5.30
CA ARG A 697 -18.38 -15.63 -4.60
C ARG A 697 -17.15 -16.52 -4.35
N GLY A 698 -16.02 -15.89 -3.97
CA GLY A 698 -14.77 -16.60 -3.69
C GLY A 698 -13.84 -16.75 -4.89
N ASP A 699 -14.19 -16.24 -6.06
CA ASP A 699 -13.26 -16.12 -7.20
C ASP A 699 -12.21 -15.07 -6.90
N MET A 700 -10.94 -15.40 -6.99
CA MET A 700 -9.84 -14.55 -6.58
C MET A 700 -8.63 -14.65 -7.51
N LEU A 701 -7.80 -13.62 -7.49
CA LEU A 701 -6.46 -13.61 -8.07
C LEU A 701 -5.43 -13.70 -6.94
N PHE A 702 -4.57 -14.68 -7.01
CA PHE A 702 -3.42 -14.83 -6.13
C PHE A 702 -2.16 -14.36 -6.85
N LEU A 703 -1.43 -13.40 -6.27
CA LEU A 703 -0.18 -12.88 -6.79
C LEU A 703 0.97 -13.21 -5.85
N GLN A 704 1.98 -13.89 -6.39
CA GLN A 704 3.29 -14.07 -5.79
C GLN A 704 4.32 -14.02 -6.91
N GLY A 705 5.09 -12.95 -6.98
CA GLY A 705 6.02 -12.71 -8.11
C GLY A 705 5.36 -12.00 -9.28
N ALA A 706 5.63 -12.45 -10.52
CA ALA A 706 5.27 -11.69 -11.72
C ALA A 706 3.81 -11.83 -12.16
N ASP A 707 3.25 -13.05 -12.16
CA ASP A 707 1.95 -13.30 -12.78
C ASP A 707 0.90 -13.80 -11.78
N PRO A 708 -0.32 -13.23 -11.80
CA PRO A 708 -1.40 -13.66 -10.93
C PRO A 708 -2.00 -14.98 -11.41
N VAL A 709 -2.25 -15.87 -10.47
CA VAL A 709 -2.98 -17.12 -10.69
C VAL A 709 -4.44 -16.93 -10.28
N ARG A 710 -5.38 -17.28 -11.15
CA ARG A 710 -6.81 -17.29 -10.80
C ARG A 710 -7.15 -18.56 -10.06
N VAL A 711 -7.79 -18.40 -8.91
CA VAL A 711 -8.14 -19.50 -8.01
C VAL A 711 -9.58 -19.31 -7.54
N GLN A 712 -10.38 -20.37 -7.62
CA GLN A 712 -11.66 -20.41 -6.92
C GLN A 712 -11.41 -20.84 -5.48
N CYS A 713 -11.70 -19.95 -4.53
CA CYS A 713 -11.49 -20.17 -3.10
C CYS A 713 -12.28 -21.39 -2.61
N ALA A 714 -11.67 -22.16 -1.71
CA ALA A 714 -12.35 -23.21 -0.97
C ALA A 714 -13.49 -22.59 -0.13
N PHE A 715 -14.70 -23.08 -0.32
CA PHE A 715 -15.85 -22.65 0.45
C PHE A 715 -15.90 -23.41 1.77
N ILE A 716 -15.72 -22.67 2.87
CA ILE A 716 -15.86 -23.14 4.24
C ILE A 716 -16.81 -22.18 4.93
N ASP A 717 -18.01 -22.66 5.22
CA ASP A 717 -19.07 -21.86 5.82
C ASP A 717 -18.90 -21.70 7.34
N THR A 718 -19.49 -20.65 7.90
CA THR A 718 -19.42 -20.34 9.34
C THR A 718 -19.87 -21.53 10.21
N PRO A 719 -20.97 -22.26 9.91
CA PRO A 719 -21.34 -23.46 10.65
C PRO A 719 -20.26 -24.58 10.66
N GLU A 720 -19.53 -24.75 9.54
CA GLU A 720 -18.44 -25.74 9.45
C GLU A 720 -17.28 -25.33 10.38
N VAL A 721 -16.91 -24.04 10.38
CA VAL A 721 -15.92 -23.50 11.31
C VAL A 721 -16.35 -23.70 12.77
N ALA A 722 -17.64 -23.49 13.08
CA ALA A 722 -18.19 -23.72 14.43
C ALA A 722 -18.03 -25.16 14.89
N GLU A 723 -18.31 -26.13 14.04
CA GLU A 723 -18.15 -27.55 14.40
C GLU A 723 -16.66 -27.91 14.58
N ILE A 724 -15.76 -27.38 13.73
CA ILE A 724 -14.33 -27.61 13.85
C ILE A 724 -13.79 -27.02 15.15
N THR A 725 -14.09 -25.76 15.45
CA THR A 725 -13.63 -25.09 16.67
C THR A 725 -14.19 -25.73 17.92
N LYS A 726 -15.46 -26.14 17.90
CA LYS A 726 -16.12 -26.87 18.99
C LYS A 726 -15.52 -28.28 19.20
N PHE A 727 -15.13 -28.98 18.13
CA PHE A 727 -14.41 -30.24 18.22
C PHE A 727 -13.06 -30.07 18.93
N ILE A 728 -12.29 -29.01 18.58
CA ILE A 728 -11.01 -28.71 19.22
C ILE A 728 -11.23 -28.33 20.69
N ALA A 729 -12.19 -27.45 20.98
CA ALA A 729 -12.48 -26.95 22.33
C ALA A 729 -12.94 -28.04 23.33
N LYS A 730 -13.51 -29.14 22.84
CA LYS A 730 -13.92 -30.28 23.68
C LYS A 730 -12.75 -31.14 24.18
N GLN A 731 -11.58 -30.96 23.59
CA GLN A 731 -10.38 -31.70 23.99
C GLN A 731 -9.67 -31.01 25.14
N GLN A 732 -8.72 -31.71 25.77
CA GLN A 732 -7.84 -31.10 26.77
C GLN A 732 -7.04 -29.98 26.14
N GLY A 733 -7.12 -28.77 26.72
CA GLY A 733 -6.32 -27.61 26.36
C GLY A 733 -5.23 -27.31 27.38
N TYR A 734 -4.41 -26.31 27.11
CA TYR A 734 -3.49 -25.75 28.10
C TYR A 734 -4.24 -25.10 29.26
N PRO A 735 -3.65 -25.01 30.46
CA PRO A 735 -4.30 -24.33 31.62
C PRO A 735 -4.62 -22.85 31.33
N THR A 736 -3.78 -22.20 30.55
CA THR A 736 -3.90 -20.79 30.17
C THR A 736 -3.72 -20.63 28.68
N ALA A 737 -4.20 -19.51 28.12
CA ALA A 737 -3.85 -19.09 26.76
C ALA A 737 -2.33 -18.85 26.66
N PHE A 738 -1.80 -18.77 25.45
CA PHE A 738 -0.42 -18.39 25.23
C PHE A 738 -0.28 -16.88 25.46
N TYR A 739 0.48 -16.47 26.49
CA TYR A 739 0.68 -15.06 26.80
C TYR A 739 1.85 -14.48 26.03
N LEU A 740 1.56 -13.34 25.36
CA LEU A 740 2.57 -12.49 24.75
C LEU A 740 3.28 -11.66 25.82
N PRO A 741 4.51 -11.16 25.59
CA PRO A 741 5.18 -10.25 26.50
C PRO A 741 4.36 -9.01 26.82
N GLU A 742 4.45 -8.50 28.05
CA GLU A 742 3.81 -7.23 28.41
C GLU A 742 4.45 -6.07 27.64
N TYR A 743 3.61 -5.22 27.05
CA TYR A 743 4.03 -3.96 26.44
C TYR A 743 3.36 -2.80 27.17
N VAL A 744 4.18 -1.90 27.68
CA VAL A 744 3.70 -0.63 28.25
C VAL A 744 4.27 0.48 27.37
N SER A 745 3.40 1.36 26.86
CA SER A 745 3.81 2.47 26.01
C SER A 745 4.74 3.43 26.74
N GLU A 746 5.83 3.83 26.10
CA GLU A 746 6.75 4.84 26.64
C GLU A 746 6.10 6.24 26.75
N ASP A 747 4.98 6.47 26.05
CA ASP A 747 4.20 7.73 26.07
C ASP A 747 3.23 7.86 27.25
N GLY A 748 3.22 6.93 28.19
CA GLY A 748 2.46 7.03 29.45
C GLY A 748 3.02 8.02 30.47
N GLY A 749 3.83 8.97 30.05
CA GLY A 749 4.33 10.09 30.85
C GLY A 749 3.39 11.31 30.85
N GLY A 750 2.11 11.11 31.06
CA GLY A 750 1.17 12.23 31.05
C GLY A 750 -0.23 11.84 31.50
N ASP A 751 -0.42 11.77 32.68
CA ASP A 751 -1.49 12.25 33.57
C ASP A 751 -1.49 11.44 34.86
N LEU A 752 -1.09 12.05 35.95
CA LEU A 752 -1.13 11.51 37.31
C LEU A 752 -2.58 11.32 37.82
N GLY A 753 -3.52 11.08 36.86
CA GLY A 753 -4.94 11.13 37.07
C GLY A 753 -5.59 9.92 37.75
N ASP A 754 -5.09 8.70 37.53
CA ASP A 754 -5.81 7.53 38.03
C ASP A 754 -4.93 6.30 38.30
N VAL A 755 -4.06 6.39 39.33
CA VAL A 755 -3.52 5.16 39.94
C VAL A 755 -4.66 4.64 40.83
N ASP A 756 -5.25 3.52 40.46
CA ASP A 756 -6.31 2.86 41.23
C ASP A 756 -5.74 2.37 42.58
N MET A 757 -5.98 3.10 43.63
CA MET A 757 -5.65 2.73 45.01
C MET A 757 -6.53 1.62 45.56
N GLY A 758 -7.62 1.26 44.86
CA GLY A 758 -8.48 0.14 45.22
C GLY A 758 -7.87 -1.22 44.87
N ARG A 759 -6.77 -1.24 44.03
CA ARG A 759 -6.11 -2.48 43.61
C ARG A 759 -4.59 -2.34 43.73
N LEU A 760 -4.10 -2.48 44.95
CA LEU A 760 -2.66 -2.44 45.26
C LEU A 760 -1.94 -3.65 44.64
N ASP A 761 -0.71 -3.43 44.12
CA ASP A 761 0.13 -4.53 43.65
C ASP A 761 0.49 -5.47 44.84
N PRO A 762 0.48 -6.80 44.63
CA PRO A 762 0.86 -7.77 45.69
C PRO A 762 2.22 -7.50 46.35
N LEU A 763 3.14 -6.83 45.62
CA LEU A 763 4.47 -6.46 46.14
C LEU A 763 4.51 -5.05 46.76
N PHE A 764 3.36 -4.36 46.92
CA PHE A 764 3.32 -2.98 47.39
C PHE A 764 3.90 -2.80 48.80
N GLU A 765 3.53 -3.67 49.74
CA GLU A 765 4.01 -3.61 51.13
C GLU A 765 5.50 -3.93 51.22
N ASP A 766 5.96 -4.96 50.50
CA ASP A 766 7.37 -5.32 50.46
C ASP A 766 8.24 -4.24 49.82
N ALA A 767 7.73 -3.59 48.75
CA ALA A 767 8.41 -2.47 48.12
C ALA A 767 8.48 -1.23 49.00
N ALA A 768 7.43 -0.96 49.76
CA ALA A 768 7.38 0.11 50.74
C ALA A 768 8.44 -0.11 51.83
N ARG A 769 8.48 -1.30 52.41
CA ARG A 769 9.48 -1.67 53.42
C ARG A 769 10.90 -1.56 52.90
N LEU A 770 11.14 -2.05 51.66
CA LEU A 770 12.45 -1.97 50.98
C LEU A 770 12.93 -0.52 50.84
N ILE A 771 12.04 0.38 50.40
CA ILE A 771 12.36 1.80 50.23
C ILE A 771 12.67 2.50 51.56
N VAL A 772 11.90 2.22 52.59
CA VAL A 772 12.05 2.83 53.94
C VAL A 772 13.34 2.33 54.58
N ILE A 773 13.66 1.03 54.49
CA ILE A 773 14.94 0.46 55.04
C ILE A 773 16.15 1.10 54.36
N HIS A 774 16.10 1.27 53.01
CA HIS A 774 17.24 1.82 52.26
C HIS A 774 17.25 3.34 52.19
N GLN A 775 16.18 4.02 52.63
CA GLN A 775 15.99 5.47 52.53
C GLN A 775 16.28 6.00 51.10
N GLN A 776 15.89 5.21 50.10
CA GLN A 776 16.15 5.53 48.72
C GLN A 776 14.93 5.16 47.84
N GLY A 777 14.18 6.14 47.38
CA GLY A 777 13.03 6.00 46.50
C GLY A 777 13.48 5.79 45.01
N SER A 778 14.09 4.63 44.72
CA SER A 778 14.62 4.31 43.38
C SER A 778 13.87 3.17 42.73
N THR A 779 13.28 3.43 41.58
CA THR A 779 12.63 2.40 40.71
C THR A 779 13.60 1.27 40.36
N SER A 780 14.89 1.58 40.13
CA SER A 780 15.93 0.60 39.85
C SER A 780 16.24 -0.31 41.07
N LEU A 781 16.03 0.17 42.31
CA LEU A 781 16.20 -0.63 43.52
C LEU A 781 15.10 -1.70 43.61
N ILE A 782 13.83 -1.31 43.37
CA ILE A 782 12.68 -2.22 43.37
C ILE A 782 12.85 -3.25 42.26
N GLN A 783 13.22 -2.81 41.05
CA GLN A 783 13.42 -3.66 39.88
C GLN A 783 14.45 -4.77 40.16
N ARG A 784 15.61 -4.43 40.72
CA ARG A 784 16.67 -5.39 41.00
C ARG A 784 16.33 -6.34 42.14
N LYS A 785 15.62 -5.84 43.17
CA LYS A 785 15.34 -6.64 44.35
C LYS A 785 14.24 -7.66 44.14
N PHE A 786 13.22 -7.30 43.39
CA PHE A 786 12.05 -8.16 43.11
C PHE A 786 12.12 -8.83 41.75
N ALA A 787 13.17 -8.59 40.94
CA ALA A 787 13.36 -9.13 39.58
C ALA A 787 12.16 -8.85 38.66
N ILE A 788 11.56 -7.67 38.78
CA ILE A 788 10.37 -7.23 38.01
C ILE A 788 10.76 -6.23 36.91
N GLY A 789 9.91 -6.11 35.89
CA GLY A 789 10.11 -5.15 34.79
C GLY A 789 10.07 -3.70 35.27
N TYR A 790 10.76 -2.80 34.52
CA TYR A 790 10.87 -1.37 34.86
C TYR A 790 9.50 -0.70 35.08
N ASN A 791 8.53 -1.05 34.26
CA ASN A 791 7.19 -0.47 34.29
C ASN A 791 6.36 -0.89 35.51
N ARG A 792 6.46 -2.16 35.94
CA ARG A 792 5.81 -2.60 37.17
C ARG A 792 6.47 -1.96 38.40
N ALA A 793 7.78 -1.80 38.38
CA ALA A 793 8.50 -1.06 39.38
C ALA A 793 8.13 0.43 39.38
N GLY A 794 7.87 1.02 38.22
CA GLY A 794 7.34 2.38 38.06
C GLY A 794 5.95 2.54 38.70
N ARG A 795 5.00 1.67 38.33
CA ARG A 795 3.63 1.66 38.93
C ARG A 795 3.66 1.51 40.45
N LEU A 796 4.51 0.62 40.95
CA LEU A 796 4.74 0.50 42.40
C LEU A 796 5.22 1.81 43.02
N MET A 797 6.17 2.50 42.36
CA MET A 797 6.65 3.80 42.82
C MET A 797 5.56 4.87 42.83
N ASP A 798 4.65 4.85 41.86
CA ASP A 798 3.55 5.79 41.74
C ASP A 798 2.45 5.49 42.78
N GLN A 799 2.17 4.21 43.10
CA GLN A 799 1.33 3.80 44.20
C GLN A 799 1.92 4.24 45.53
N LEU A 800 3.24 4.09 45.72
CA LEU A 800 3.95 4.55 46.92
C LEU A 800 3.95 6.08 47.07
N GLU A 801 3.96 6.82 45.97
CA GLU A 801 3.78 8.29 45.99
C GLU A 801 2.37 8.68 46.43
N LYS A 802 1.33 8.07 45.86
CA LYS A 802 -0.06 8.32 46.26
C LYS A 802 -0.34 7.92 47.72
N ALA A 803 0.33 6.86 48.17
CA ALA A 803 0.29 6.45 49.59
C ALA A 803 1.07 7.40 50.52
N GLY A 804 1.78 8.39 49.94
CA GLY A 804 2.57 9.34 50.72
C GLY A 804 3.83 8.76 51.36
N ILE A 805 4.33 7.62 50.85
CA ILE A 805 5.56 6.96 51.36
C ILE A 805 6.79 7.58 50.69
N VAL A 806 6.68 7.94 49.41
CA VAL A 806 7.73 8.67 48.67
C VAL A 806 7.18 9.99 48.16
N GLY A 807 8.07 10.96 47.91
CA GLY A 807 7.76 12.24 47.28
C GLY A 807 7.61 12.18 45.79
N PRO A 808 7.20 13.28 45.11
CA PRO A 808 6.96 13.36 43.71
C PRO A 808 8.23 13.13 42.86
N ALA A 809 8.04 12.66 41.65
CA ALA A 809 9.15 12.39 40.71
C ALA A 809 9.95 13.68 40.42
N GLN A 810 11.28 13.62 40.54
CA GLN A 810 12.20 14.72 40.25
C GLN A 810 13.13 14.36 39.10
N GLY A 811 12.55 14.08 37.94
CA GLY A 811 13.29 13.66 36.75
C GLY A 811 13.99 12.28 36.94
N SER A 812 15.25 12.17 36.59
CA SER A 812 16.02 10.90 36.70
C SER A 812 16.60 10.61 38.08
N LYS A 813 16.37 11.47 39.09
CA LYS A 813 16.89 11.27 40.47
C LYS A 813 15.93 10.37 41.25
N ALA A 814 16.51 9.65 42.24
CA ALA A 814 15.73 8.88 43.20
C ALA A 814 14.77 9.81 43.94
N ARG A 815 13.49 9.39 44.11
CA ARG A 815 12.47 10.15 44.85
C ARG A 815 12.83 10.24 46.34
N GLU A 816 12.45 11.30 46.98
CA GLU A 816 12.65 11.47 48.43
C GLU A 816 11.74 10.53 49.22
N VAL A 817 12.25 9.91 50.26
CA VAL A 817 11.47 9.02 51.12
C VAL A 817 10.87 9.86 52.24
N LEU A 818 9.55 9.86 52.35
CA LEU A 818 8.80 10.67 53.29
C LEU A 818 8.55 9.96 54.64
N CYS A 819 8.83 8.63 54.69
CA CYS A 819 8.73 7.84 55.92
C CYS A 819 10.09 7.77 56.59
N VAL A 820 10.20 8.12 57.84
CA VAL A 820 11.45 8.17 58.63
C VAL A 820 11.85 6.80 59.13
N ASP A 821 10.93 6.00 59.57
CA ASP A 821 11.14 4.67 60.12
C ASP A 821 9.97 3.70 59.80
N GLU A 822 10.15 2.43 60.22
CA GLU A 822 9.19 1.36 59.99
C GLU A 822 7.85 1.56 60.74
N ASN A 823 7.88 2.28 61.85
CA ASN A 823 6.66 2.57 62.63
C ASN A 823 5.76 3.61 61.89
N ASP A 824 6.39 4.62 61.31
CA ASP A 824 5.68 5.61 60.45
C ASP A 824 5.11 4.92 59.20
N LEU A 825 5.84 4.01 58.59
CA LEU A 825 5.35 3.20 57.48
C LEU A 825 4.12 2.39 57.89
N GLN A 826 4.17 1.69 59.04
CA GLN A 826 3.05 0.87 59.52
C GLN A 826 1.80 1.71 59.80
N MET A 827 1.94 2.92 60.35
CA MET A 827 0.83 3.85 60.54
C MET A 827 0.18 4.27 59.22
N ARG A 828 0.98 4.54 58.20
CA ARG A 828 0.47 4.93 56.86
C ARG A 828 -0.20 3.75 56.14
N LEU A 829 0.35 2.55 56.26
CA LEU A 829 -0.25 1.34 55.70
C LEU A 829 -1.60 1.02 56.35
N ASN A 830 -1.72 1.15 57.66
CA ASN A 830 -2.99 0.96 58.42
C ASN A 830 -4.06 2.00 58.08
N ASN A 831 -3.69 3.18 57.60
CA ASN A 831 -4.61 4.21 57.14
C ASN A 831 -5.06 4.02 55.69
N LEU A 832 -4.40 3.16 54.90
CA LEU A 832 -4.74 2.82 53.49
C LEU A 832 -5.64 1.59 53.39
N LEU A 833 -5.64 0.73 54.40
CA LEU A 833 -6.54 -0.44 54.54
C LEU A 833 -7.80 -0.05 55.34
#